data_8505ed13c73165620f0f494a810e06cd
#
_entry.id   8505ed13c73165620f0f494a810e06cd
#
_cell.length_a   1.000
_cell.length_b   1.000
_cell.length_c   1.000
_cell.angle_alpha   90.00
_cell.angle_beta   90.00
_cell.angle_gamma   90.00
#
_symmetry.space_group_name_H-M   'P 1'
#
loop_
_entity.id
_entity.type
_entity.pdbx_description
1 polymer ?
#
loop_
_entity_poly.entity_id
_entity_poly.type
_entity_poly.pdbx_seq_one_letter_code
_entity_poly.pdbx_strand_id
1 'polypeptide(L)'
;MSNENTFKLLSKINSPADLRKLSIDELPVLCNELRKDIIQEVAVNPGHLASSLGAIEITVACHYVFNTPEDRIVWDVGHQAYGHKILTNRRESFCKNRKKDGLMPFPSPKESEYDTFTCGHASNSISAALGMAVAAKMTNHPERHVVAIIGDGAMSGGLAFEGLNNASSQPNDLLIILNDNDMSIDRAVGGMQQYLLNLDTNETYNKFRFKASQWLHSKGLLNDKRRKGIIRLNNAIKSALAQQQNLFEGMNIRYFGPFDGNDVKEVVRLLRQLKDMKGPKLLHLHTIKGKGYEPAEKSATVWHAPGKFIPETGKRLVQDNNNKPPKFQDVFGHTLLELARKNPRIVGVTPAMPTGCSMSIMMKEMADRTFDVGIAEGHAMTFSAGMAKDGLQPFCNIYSAFSQRAYDNIIHDTAILNLPVVLCLDRAGLVGEDGATHHGAFDMAFLRPIPGITIASPMNEHELRRLMYTAQLPKKGFFVIRYPRGCGSLVDWRCPLEEIKVGTGRKLYDKTLGNEHKDCTKNIAILTIGPIGNDAQKAIEEIEQEGKYTGRIALYDMRFLKPIDENILEEVGKNFSEIITIEDGVINGGLGTTVIEWLNEHNKNIHVQRLGLPDHFIEQGTVAELRELCGFDKYSIKQEIEKRLLATYTNK
;
A
#
# COMPACT_ATOMS: atom_id res chain seq x y z
N MET A 1 -17.87 22.88 -16.73
CA MET A 1 -17.77 24.35 -16.67
C MET A 1 -16.78 24.67 -15.60
N SER A 2 -15.62 25.22 -15.94
CA SER A 2 -14.53 25.53 -15.02
C SER A 2 -14.95 26.65 -14.07
N ASN A 3 -14.83 26.39 -12.77
CA ASN A 3 -15.07 27.37 -11.70
C ASN A 3 -13.94 28.42 -11.61
N GLU A 4 -13.59 29.05 -12.73
CA GLU A 4 -12.49 30.02 -12.78
C GLU A 4 -12.68 31.25 -11.89
N ASN A 5 -13.90 31.53 -11.44
CA ASN A 5 -14.22 32.72 -10.63
C ASN A 5 -14.31 32.49 -9.13
N THR A 6 -14.05 31.25 -8.64
CA THR A 6 -14.30 30.94 -7.21
C THR A 6 -13.06 31.17 -6.34
N PHE A 7 -11.84 31.09 -6.88
CA PHE A 7 -10.59 31.19 -6.13
C PHE A 7 -9.75 32.39 -6.58
N LYS A 8 -9.57 33.35 -5.68
CA LYS A 8 -8.87 34.62 -5.95
C LYS A 8 -7.35 34.45 -6.12
N LEU A 9 -6.74 33.62 -5.29
CA LEU A 9 -5.29 33.40 -5.25
C LEU A 9 -4.90 32.13 -5.99
N LEU A 10 -5.55 31.00 -5.69
CA LEU A 10 -5.22 29.71 -6.25
C LEU A 10 -5.29 29.69 -7.79
N SER A 11 -6.22 30.45 -8.39
CA SER A 11 -6.33 30.58 -9.85
C SER A 11 -5.10 31.22 -10.52
N LYS A 12 -4.26 31.90 -9.75
CA LYS A 12 -3.02 32.56 -10.23
C LYS A 12 -1.76 31.75 -9.99
N ILE A 13 -1.88 30.62 -9.30
CA ILE A 13 -0.74 29.79 -8.92
C ILE A 13 -0.69 28.57 -9.84
N ASN A 14 0.26 28.59 -10.77
CA ASN A 14 0.55 27.44 -11.62
C ASN A 14 1.81 26.69 -11.15
N SER A 15 2.70 27.39 -10.47
CA SER A 15 3.97 26.83 -10.01
C SER A 15 4.38 27.37 -8.63
N PRO A 16 5.31 26.70 -7.93
CA PRO A 16 5.90 27.26 -6.70
C PRO A 16 6.54 28.65 -6.90
N ALA A 17 6.99 28.99 -8.10
CA ALA A 17 7.50 30.33 -8.39
C ALA A 17 6.42 31.41 -8.28
N ASP A 18 5.18 31.11 -8.64
CA ASP A 18 4.06 32.04 -8.47
C ASP A 18 3.66 32.16 -7.01
N LEU A 19 3.64 31.03 -6.29
CA LEU A 19 3.37 31.02 -4.86
C LEU A 19 4.34 31.91 -4.08
N ARG A 20 5.63 31.91 -4.42
CA ARG A 20 6.65 32.74 -3.77
C ARG A 20 6.49 34.25 -4.00
N LYS A 21 5.64 34.68 -4.94
CA LYS A 21 5.32 36.10 -5.16
C LYS A 21 4.28 36.63 -4.18
N LEU A 22 3.54 35.77 -3.49
CA LEU A 22 2.54 36.16 -2.52
C LEU A 22 3.21 36.73 -1.25
N SER A 23 2.50 37.64 -0.59
CA SER A 23 2.85 38.07 0.77
C SER A 23 2.53 36.96 1.78
N ILE A 24 3.22 36.96 2.93
CA ILE A 24 2.95 36.01 4.02
C ILE A 24 1.48 36.09 4.50
N ASP A 25 0.87 37.28 4.44
CA ASP A 25 -0.51 37.50 4.88
C ASP A 25 -1.56 36.89 3.95
N GLU A 26 -1.21 36.62 2.71
CA GLU A 26 -2.08 35.95 1.72
C GLU A 26 -2.06 34.41 1.86
N LEU A 27 -1.02 33.82 2.47
CA LEU A 27 -0.87 32.37 2.56
C LEU A 27 -2.04 31.66 3.28
N PRO A 28 -2.60 32.17 4.39
CA PRO A 28 -3.78 31.56 5.00
C PRO A 28 -5.01 31.51 4.10
N VAL A 29 -5.19 32.54 3.23
CA VAL A 29 -6.28 32.56 2.25
C VAL A 29 -6.04 31.49 1.19
N LEU A 30 -4.81 31.38 0.67
CA LEU A 30 -4.43 30.33 -0.29
C LEU A 30 -4.64 28.92 0.29
N CYS A 31 -4.24 28.68 1.54
CA CYS A 31 -4.48 27.39 2.22
C CYS A 31 -5.96 27.03 2.26
N ASN A 32 -6.83 28.01 2.53
CA ASN A 32 -8.27 27.78 2.56
C ASN A 32 -8.86 27.53 1.16
N GLU A 33 -8.37 28.23 0.13
CA GLU A 33 -8.79 27.98 -1.26
C GLU A 33 -8.35 26.59 -1.73
N LEU A 34 -7.10 26.20 -1.47
CA LEU A 34 -6.55 24.89 -1.79
C LEU A 34 -7.33 23.76 -1.09
N ARG A 35 -7.71 23.96 0.16
CA ARG A 35 -8.53 23.02 0.92
C ARG A 35 -9.89 22.81 0.28
N LYS A 36 -10.57 23.88 -0.11
CA LYS A 36 -11.87 23.82 -0.80
C LYS A 36 -11.77 23.12 -2.14
N ASP A 37 -10.75 23.42 -2.93
CA ASP A 37 -10.49 22.78 -4.23
C ASP A 37 -10.33 21.26 -4.06
N ILE A 38 -9.50 20.81 -3.12
CA ILE A 38 -9.32 19.38 -2.82
C ILE A 38 -10.63 18.70 -2.38
N ILE A 39 -11.42 19.35 -1.51
CA ILE A 39 -12.70 18.79 -1.03
C ILE A 39 -13.66 18.61 -2.21
N GLN A 40 -13.80 19.60 -3.08
CA GLN A 40 -14.68 19.56 -4.24
C GLN A 40 -14.27 18.46 -5.22
N GLU A 41 -13.00 18.37 -5.54
CA GLU A 41 -12.48 17.38 -6.48
C GLU A 41 -12.60 15.95 -5.93
N VAL A 42 -12.20 15.72 -4.67
CA VAL A 42 -12.24 14.38 -4.07
C VAL A 42 -13.68 13.91 -3.80
N ALA A 43 -14.64 14.81 -3.66
CA ALA A 43 -16.05 14.45 -3.52
C ALA A 43 -16.60 13.73 -4.76
N VAL A 44 -16.12 14.10 -5.95
CA VAL A 44 -16.52 13.53 -7.24
C VAL A 44 -15.57 12.42 -7.69
N ASN A 45 -14.27 12.65 -7.52
CA ASN A 45 -13.20 11.72 -7.87
C ASN A 45 -12.50 11.22 -6.58
N PRO A 46 -12.95 10.12 -5.99
CA PRO A 46 -12.50 9.68 -4.67
C PRO A 46 -10.99 9.45 -4.55
N GLY A 47 -10.44 9.87 -3.40
CA GLY A 47 -9.01 9.75 -3.09
C GLY A 47 -8.72 9.91 -1.60
N HIS A 48 -7.45 10.22 -1.26
CA HIS A 48 -6.98 10.40 0.11
C HIS A 48 -7.30 11.84 0.60
N LEU A 49 -8.42 12.01 1.30
CA LEU A 49 -8.90 13.34 1.69
C LEU A 49 -8.28 13.85 2.99
N ALA A 50 -8.56 13.19 4.11
CA ALA A 50 -8.20 13.71 5.43
C ALA A 50 -6.70 13.95 5.62
N SER A 51 -5.86 13.06 5.08
CA SER A 51 -4.40 13.19 5.13
C SER A 51 -3.91 14.40 4.36
N SER A 52 -4.46 14.65 3.16
CA SER A 52 -4.11 15.81 2.33
C SER A 52 -4.56 17.12 2.98
N LEU A 53 -5.76 17.16 3.60
CA LEU A 53 -6.26 18.36 4.28
C LEU A 53 -5.40 18.73 5.51
N GLY A 54 -4.86 17.76 6.23
CA GLY A 54 -3.98 17.98 7.38
C GLY A 54 -2.59 18.52 7.03
N ALA A 55 -2.15 18.36 5.77
CA ALA A 55 -0.80 18.73 5.33
C ALA A 55 -0.76 19.99 4.43
N ILE A 56 -1.85 20.73 4.29
CA ILE A 56 -1.93 21.89 3.37
C ILE A 56 -0.94 22.97 3.77
N GLU A 57 -0.94 23.39 5.04
CA GLU A 57 -0.09 24.46 5.53
C GLU A 57 1.40 24.10 5.43
N ILE A 58 1.75 22.85 5.72
CA ILE A 58 3.11 22.31 5.53
C ILE A 58 3.50 22.38 4.06
N THR A 59 2.61 21.95 3.16
CA THR A 59 2.83 21.96 1.71
C THR A 59 3.09 23.37 1.19
N VAL A 60 2.20 24.32 1.52
CA VAL A 60 2.33 25.73 1.11
C VAL A 60 3.62 26.32 1.66
N ALA A 61 3.91 26.11 2.94
CA ALA A 61 5.12 26.65 3.57
C ALA A 61 6.42 26.08 2.94
N CYS A 62 6.45 24.77 2.64
CA CYS A 62 7.60 24.15 1.99
C CYS A 62 7.85 24.75 0.59
N HIS A 63 6.84 24.85 -0.26
CA HIS A 63 6.99 25.46 -1.60
C HIS A 63 7.23 26.97 -1.59
N TYR A 64 6.84 27.65 -0.49
CA TYR A 64 7.09 29.06 -0.29
C TYR A 64 8.55 29.35 0.13
N VAL A 65 9.15 28.46 0.93
CA VAL A 65 10.49 28.66 1.50
C VAL A 65 11.60 28.02 0.67
N PHE A 66 11.35 26.83 0.11
CA PHE A 66 12.33 26.09 -0.68
C PHE A 66 12.18 26.35 -2.18
N ASN A 67 13.29 26.41 -2.88
CA ASN A 67 13.33 26.66 -4.32
C ASN A 67 13.15 25.35 -5.11
N THR A 68 11.96 24.74 -5.02
CA THR A 68 11.63 23.54 -5.82
C THR A 68 11.49 23.88 -7.31
N PRO A 69 11.92 22.99 -8.23
CA PRO A 69 12.40 21.62 -8.01
C PRO A 69 13.89 21.48 -7.67
N GLU A 70 14.68 22.56 -7.66
CA GLU A 70 16.12 22.50 -7.32
C GLU A 70 16.34 21.97 -5.90
N ASP A 71 15.65 22.53 -4.90
CA ASP A 71 15.51 21.94 -3.58
C ASP A 71 14.59 20.73 -3.64
N ARG A 72 14.90 19.68 -2.90
CA ARG A 72 14.21 18.39 -2.97
C ARG A 72 13.26 18.20 -1.79
N ILE A 73 11.99 17.89 -2.10
CA ILE A 73 10.98 17.49 -1.11
C ILE A 73 10.62 16.04 -1.35
N VAL A 74 10.88 15.18 -0.38
CA VAL A 74 10.56 13.75 -0.40
C VAL A 74 9.37 13.49 0.51
N TRP A 75 8.25 13.11 -0.09
CA TRP A 75 7.02 12.76 0.63
C TRP A 75 7.08 11.29 1.07
N ASP A 76 6.76 11.02 2.35
CA ASP A 76 6.52 9.66 2.82
C ASP A 76 5.10 9.23 2.46
N VAL A 77 4.92 8.02 1.93
CA VAL A 77 3.66 7.48 1.38
C VAL A 77 3.11 8.31 0.21
N GLY A 78 3.03 9.62 0.35
CA GLY A 78 2.48 10.53 -0.66
C GLY A 78 0.96 10.71 -0.66
N HIS A 79 0.23 10.04 0.23
CA HIS A 79 -1.22 10.18 0.40
C HIS A 79 -1.65 11.57 0.94
N GLN A 80 -0.70 12.36 1.42
CA GLN A 80 -0.88 13.73 1.91
C GLN A 80 -0.46 14.81 0.89
N ALA A 81 -0.13 14.43 -0.36
CA ALA A 81 0.52 15.30 -1.34
C ALA A 81 -0.43 15.90 -2.39
N TYR A 82 -1.74 15.92 -2.18
CA TYR A 82 -2.66 16.51 -3.18
C TYR A 82 -2.44 18.01 -3.34
N GLY A 83 -2.20 18.75 -2.25
CA GLY A 83 -1.82 20.15 -2.32
C GLY A 83 -0.52 20.37 -3.11
N HIS A 84 0.46 19.50 -2.94
CA HIS A 84 1.70 19.53 -3.72
C HIS A 84 1.42 19.39 -5.23
N LYS A 85 0.61 18.42 -5.66
CA LYS A 85 0.25 18.26 -7.07
C LYS A 85 -0.43 19.49 -7.64
N ILE A 86 -1.40 20.07 -6.93
CA ILE A 86 -2.15 21.25 -7.36
C ILE A 86 -1.21 22.46 -7.51
N LEU A 87 -0.30 22.69 -6.57
CA LEU A 87 0.64 23.81 -6.60
C LEU A 87 1.80 23.65 -7.59
N THR A 88 1.93 22.49 -8.23
CA THR A 88 3.00 22.16 -9.17
C THR A 88 2.46 21.84 -10.57
N ASN A 89 1.64 22.75 -11.11
CA ASN A 89 1.11 22.75 -12.48
C ASN A 89 0.20 21.56 -12.85
N ARG A 90 -0.46 20.94 -11.87
CA ARG A 90 -1.37 19.79 -12.11
C ARG A 90 -2.81 20.04 -11.68
N ARG A 91 -3.18 21.28 -11.39
CA ARG A 91 -4.51 21.63 -10.91
C ARG A 91 -5.60 21.29 -11.92
N GLU A 92 -5.44 21.68 -13.21
CA GLU A 92 -6.42 21.41 -14.24
C GLU A 92 -6.62 19.91 -14.50
N SER A 93 -5.54 19.15 -14.40
CA SER A 93 -5.57 17.68 -14.58
C SER A 93 -6.01 16.93 -13.32
N PHE A 94 -6.16 17.59 -12.18
CA PHE A 94 -6.43 16.92 -10.91
C PHE A 94 -7.78 16.18 -10.88
N CYS A 95 -8.76 16.62 -11.69
CA CYS A 95 -10.02 15.91 -11.92
C CYS A 95 -9.86 14.51 -12.52
N LYS A 96 -8.68 14.20 -13.08
CA LYS A 96 -8.30 12.87 -13.57
C LYS A 96 -7.34 12.13 -12.64
N ASN A 97 -7.11 12.62 -11.43
CA ASN A 97 -6.23 11.96 -10.48
C ASN A 97 -6.73 10.52 -10.17
N ARG A 98 -5.83 9.53 -10.19
CA ARG A 98 -6.12 8.12 -9.96
C ARG A 98 -6.95 7.40 -11.05
N LYS A 99 -7.26 8.08 -12.16
CA LYS A 99 -7.94 7.47 -13.32
C LYS A 99 -6.92 6.97 -14.33
N LYS A 100 -7.34 6.02 -15.15
CA LYS A 100 -6.57 5.58 -16.32
C LYS A 100 -6.23 6.79 -17.19
N ASP A 101 -5.00 6.87 -17.67
CA ASP A 101 -4.47 7.98 -18.48
C ASP A 101 -4.59 9.37 -17.81
N GLY A 102 -4.73 9.41 -16.50
CA GLY A 102 -4.76 10.60 -15.68
C GLY A 102 -3.54 10.72 -14.76
N LEU A 103 -3.65 11.58 -13.73
CA LEU A 103 -2.56 11.74 -12.76
C LEU A 103 -2.40 10.49 -11.91
N MET A 104 -1.15 10.15 -11.60
CA MET A 104 -0.79 9.07 -10.69
C MET A 104 -1.37 9.31 -9.28
N PRO A 105 -1.68 8.25 -8.53
CA PRO A 105 -2.27 8.39 -7.18
C PRO A 105 -1.33 9.06 -6.17
N PHE A 106 -0.03 8.88 -6.35
CA PHE A 106 1.04 9.38 -5.49
C PHE A 106 2.06 10.17 -6.33
N PRO A 107 2.88 11.05 -5.71
CA PRO A 107 4.00 11.70 -6.40
C PRO A 107 4.94 10.68 -7.07
N SER A 108 5.31 10.98 -8.31
CA SER A 108 6.22 10.15 -9.09
C SER A 108 7.07 11.00 -10.05
N PRO A 109 8.39 10.79 -10.11
CA PRO A 109 9.28 11.48 -11.05
C PRO A 109 8.89 11.29 -12.52
N LYS A 110 8.09 10.27 -12.84
CA LYS A 110 7.54 10.06 -14.18
C LYS A 110 6.46 11.07 -14.55
N GLU A 111 5.81 11.68 -13.55
CA GLU A 111 4.69 12.60 -13.74
C GLU A 111 5.14 14.08 -13.74
N SER A 112 6.09 14.42 -12.87
CA SER A 112 6.51 15.80 -12.66
C SER A 112 7.94 15.91 -12.14
N GLU A 113 8.67 16.94 -12.60
CA GLU A 113 10.01 17.29 -12.07
C GLU A 113 10.00 17.69 -10.59
N TYR A 114 8.84 18.12 -10.08
CA TYR A 114 8.65 18.46 -8.66
C TYR A 114 8.50 17.22 -7.79
N ASP A 115 8.19 16.06 -8.35
CA ASP A 115 8.06 14.78 -7.65
C ASP A 115 9.44 14.13 -7.52
N THR A 116 10.10 14.39 -6.42
CA THR A 116 11.53 14.04 -6.24
C THR A 116 11.78 12.53 -6.17
N PHE A 117 10.84 11.76 -5.63
CA PHE A 117 10.98 10.31 -5.43
C PHE A 117 9.63 9.61 -5.58
N THR A 118 9.64 8.33 -5.99
CA THR A 118 8.42 7.53 -6.08
C THR A 118 7.86 7.27 -4.69
N CYS A 119 6.59 7.61 -4.50
CA CYS A 119 5.85 7.42 -3.26
C CYS A 119 4.89 6.22 -3.37
N GLY A 120 4.21 5.87 -2.27
CA GLY A 120 3.23 4.80 -2.17
C GLY A 120 3.41 3.96 -0.92
N HIS A 121 4.64 3.62 -0.56
CA HIS A 121 4.99 2.85 0.63
C HIS A 121 5.55 3.75 1.73
N ALA A 122 5.22 3.44 3.00
CA ALA A 122 5.63 4.23 4.16
C ALA A 122 7.10 4.03 4.55
N SER A 123 7.64 4.97 5.32
CA SER A 123 8.92 4.89 6.04
C SER A 123 10.19 5.00 5.19
N ASN A 124 10.09 5.24 3.88
CA ASN A 124 11.26 5.31 2.98
C ASN A 124 11.82 6.74 2.78
N SER A 125 11.06 7.78 3.14
CA SER A 125 11.40 9.17 2.83
C SER A 125 12.71 9.63 3.45
N ILE A 126 12.98 9.26 4.70
CA ILE A 126 14.21 9.67 5.42
C ILE A 126 15.43 9.08 4.72
N SER A 127 15.43 7.79 4.40
CA SER A 127 16.55 7.13 3.72
C SER A 127 16.78 7.69 2.32
N ALA A 128 15.72 7.90 1.54
CA ALA A 128 15.80 8.49 0.21
C ALA A 128 16.35 9.94 0.27
N ALA A 129 15.80 10.77 1.15
CA ALA A 129 16.24 12.14 1.33
C ALA A 129 17.69 12.24 1.86
N LEU A 130 18.09 11.35 2.77
CA LEU A 130 19.47 11.28 3.23
C LEU A 130 20.44 10.98 2.08
N GLY A 131 20.11 10.00 1.23
CA GLY A 131 20.89 9.68 0.04
C GLY A 131 21.04 10.89 -0.89
N MET A 132 19.95 11.65 -1.11
CA MET A 132 19.98 12.88 -1.92
C MET A 132 20.81 14.00 -1.26
N ALA A 133 20.72 14.17 0.06
CA ALA A 133 21.49 15.17 0.80
C ALA A 133 23.00 14.88 0.77
N VAL A 134 23.38 13.61 0.86
CA VAL A 134 24.78 13.17 0.70
C VAL A 134 25.25 13.38 -0.73
N ALA A 135 24.45 12.97 -1.73
CA ALA A 135 24.76 13.15 -3.14
C ALA A 135 24.94 14.63 -3.52
N ALA A 136 24.10 15.53 -3.00
CA ALA A 136 24.22 16.96 -3.24
C ALA A 136 25.59 17.52 -2.80
N LYS A 137 26.09 17.08 -1.65
CA LYS A 137 27.44 17.46 -1.18
C LYS A 137 28.57 16.90 -2.05
N MET A 138 28.37 15.72 -2.65
CA MET A 138 29.40 15.07 -3.49
C MET A 138 29.39 15.57 -4.94
N THR A 139 28.26 16.09 -5.44
CA THR A 139 28.06 16.48 -6.84
C THR A 139 28.08 18.01 -7.06
N ASN A 140 28.75 18.77 -6.20
CA ASN A 140 28.89 20.22 -6.29
C ASN A 140 27.57 21.02 -6.24
N HIS A 141 26.57 20.51 -5.53
CA HIS A 141 25.33 21.22 -5.21
C HIS A 141 25.15 21.40 -3.68
N PRO A 142 26.17 21.93 -2.97
CA PRO A 142 26.14 22.03 -1.50
C PRO A 142 25.04 22.98 -0.98
N GLU A 143 24.54 23.86 -1.83
CA GLU A 143 23.46 24.81 -1.54
C GLU A 143 22.06 24.16 -1.60
N ARG A 144 21.94 22.96 -2.21
CA ARG A 144 20.65 22.26 -2.35
C ARG A 144 20.12 21.81 -1.00
N HIS A 145 18.91 22.21 -0.69
CA HIS A 145 18.21 21.74 0.49
C HIS A 145 17.44 20.46 0.17
N VAL A 146 17.42 19.54 1.14
CA VAL A 146 16.65 18.30 1.05
C VAL A 146 15.77 18.17 2.28
N VAL A 147 14.48 17.97 2.04
CA VAL A 147 13.44 17.88 3.05
C VAL A 147 12.71 16.54 2.92
N ALA A 148 12.64 15.77 4.00
CA ALA A 148 11.78 14.60 4.13
C ALA A 148 10.53 14.98 4.92
N ILE A 149 9.34 14.67 4.40
CA ILE A 149 8.06 14.88 5.11
C ILE A 149 7.48 13.52 5.44
N ILE A 150 7.43 13.18 6.71
CA ILE A 150 7.00 11.88 7.22
C ILE A 150 5.89 12.03 8.27
N GLY A 151 4.88 11.15 8.22
CA GLY A 151 3.84 11.08 9.25
C GLY A 151 4.29 10.26 10.47
N ASP A 152 3.64 10.50 11.61
CA ASP A 152 3.85 9.78 12.88
C ASP A 152 3.71 8.26 12.74
N GLY A 153 2.66 7.79 12.04
CA GLY A 153 2.49 6.36 11.75
C GLY A 153 3.64 5.76 10.94
N ALA A 154 4.12 6.46 9.90
CA ALA A 154 5.24 6.01 9.08
C ALA A 154 6.59 6.09 9.82
N MET A 155 6.71 6.99 10.79
CA MET A 155 7.91 7.10 11.65
C MET A 155 8.14 5.85 12.51
N SER A 156 7.10 5.06 12.79
CA SER A 156 7.22 3.81 13.55
C SER A 156 7.82 2.64 12.76
N GLY A 157 7.95 2.75 11.45
CA GLY A 157 8.52 1.69 10.61
C GLY A 157 10.04 1.56 10.73
N GLY A 158 10.57 0.33 10.67
CA GLY A 158 11.98 0.02 10.85
C GLY A 158 12.91 0.83 9.94
N LEU A 159 12.58 0.96 8.65
CA LEU A 159 13.38 1.72 7.68
C LEU A 159 13.52 3.21 8.05
N ALA A 160 12.50 3.81 8.69
CA ALA A 160 12.60 5.19 9.18
C ALA A 160 13.66 5.30 10.30
N PHE A 161 13.71 4.33 11.23
CA PHE A 161 14.73 4.26 12.27
C PHE A 161 16.14 4.02 11.70
N GLU A 162 16.27 3.15 10.70
CA GLU A 162 17.55 2.93 9.98
C GLU A 162 18.01 4.23 9.32
N GLY A 163 17.11 4.96 8.67
CA GLY A 163 17.37 6.27 8.08
C GLY A 163 17.82 7.30 9.11
N LEU A 164 17.14 7.40 10.26
CA LEU A 164 17.52 8.28 11.37
C LEU A 164 18.89 7.92 11.95
N ASN A 165 19.13 6.64 12.22
CA ASN A 165 20.40 6.15 12.73
C ASN A 165 21.56 6.52 11.79
N ASN A 166 21.37 6.33 10.48
CA ASN A 166 22.40 6.66 9.50
C ASN A 166 22.57 8.18 9.30
N ALA A 167 21.48 8.97 9.35
CA ALA A 167 21.54 10.44 9.24
C ALA A 167 22.40 11.07 10.35
N SER A 168 22.47 10.45 11.53
CA SER A 168 23.27 10.90 12.65
C SER A 168 24.79 10.78 12.43
N SER A 169 25.21 9.88 11.56
CA SER A 169 26.62 9.53 11.31
C SER A 169 27.18 10.08 10.00
N GLN A 170 26.32 10.37 9.01
CA GLN A 170 26.73 10.88 7.71
C GLN A 170 26.74 12.42 7.67
N PRO A 171 27.72 13.06 6.97
CA PRO A 171 27.70 14.51 6.77
C PRO A 171 26.53 14.94 5.89
N ASN A 172 25.51 15.53 6.48
CA ASN A 172 24.32 16.01 5.77
C ASN A 172 23.70 17.23 6.46
N ASP A 173 22.81 17.93 5.74
CA ASP A 173 22.01 19.05 6.24
C ASP A 173 20.50 18.75 6.12
N LEU A 174 20.13 17.47 6.14
CA LEU A 174 18.76 16.98 6.00
C LEU A 174 17.82 17.63 7.00
N LEU A 175 16.69 18.14 6.51
CA LEU A 175 15.55 18.55 7.31
C LEU A 175 14.48 17.45 7.25
N ILE A 176 14.12 16.91 8.40
CA ILE A 176 13.01 15.97 8.54
C ILE A 176 11.84 16.75 9.14
N ILE A 177 10.70 16.78 8.47
CA ILE A 177 9.44 17.33 8.98
C ILE A 177 8.58 16.15 9.41
N LEU A 178 8.39 16.01 10.72
CA LEU A 178 7.45 15.06 11.30
C LEU A 178 6.08 15.73 11.36
N ASN A 179 5.15 15.23 10.55
CA ASN A 179 3.75 15.62 10.55
C ASN A 179 2.97 14.69 11.50
N ASP A 180 2.81 15.12 12.73
CA ASP A 180 2.15 14.37 13.80
C ASP A 180 0.68 14.77 13.92
N ASN A 181 -0.20 13.78 13.84
CA ASN A 181 -1.64 13.98 14.00
C ASN A 181 -2.32 12.83 14.76
N ASP A 182 -1.55 12.02 15.48
CA ASP A 182 -1.97 10.86 16.27
C ASP A 182 -2.69 9.76 15.47
N MET A 183 -2.53 9.76 14.14
CA MET A 183 -3.28 8.88 13.25
C MET A 183 -2.42 8.32 12.12
N SER A 184 -2.43 6.98 11.98
CA SER A 184 -2.10 6.32 10.72
C SER A 184 -3.37 6.21 9.83
N ILE A 185 -3.68 5.07 9.22
CA ILE A 185 -5.01 4.83 8.64
C ILE A 185 -6.04 4.71 9.76
N ASP A 186 -5.79 3.83 10.70
CA ASP A 186 -6.45 3.75 12.00
C ASP A 186 -5.65 4.55 13.05
N ARG A 187 -6.03 4.51 14.31
CA ARG A 187 -5.29 5.17 15.38
C ARG A 187 -3.89 4.58 15.47
N ALA A 188 -2.87 5.44 15.52
CA ALA A 188 -1.50 4.97 15.63
C ALA A 188 -1.29 4.20 16.95
N VAL A 189 -0.42 3.19 16.93
CA VAL A 189 -0.17 2.29 18.07
C VAL A 189 1.31 2.19 18.41
N GLY A 190 1.61 1.76 19.62
CA GLY A 190 2.96 1.45 20.06
C GLY A 190 3.67 2.53 20.87
N GLY A 191 4.87 2.19 21.35
CA GLY A 191 5.64 3.05 22.27
C GLY A 191 6.12 4.36 21.64
N MET A 192 6.36 4.40 20.34
CA MET A 192 6.75 5.64 19.64
C MET A 192 5.64 6.68 19.70
N GLN A 193 4.39 6.29 19.48
CA GLN A 193 3.27 7.22 19.59
C GLN A 193 3.10 7.74 21.02
N GLN A 194 3.15 6.85 22.01
CA GLN A 194 3.10 7.27 23.41
C GLN A 194 4.23 8.25 23.73
N TYR A 195 5.41 8.04 23.15
CA TYR A 195 6.53 8.94 23.30
C TYR A 195 6.27 10.31 22.66
N LEU A 196 5.70 10.37 21.45
CA LEU A 196 5.36 11.62 20.76
C LEU A 196 4.29 12.40 21.52
N LEU A 197 3.23 11.74 22.00
CA LEU A 197 2.20 12.33 22.86
C LEU A 197 2.80 12.95 24.14
N ASN A 198 3.79 12.28 24.77
CA ASN A 198 4.45 12.83 25.94
C ASN A 198 5.31 14.08 25.63
N LEU A 199 5.87 14.17 24.41
CA LEU A 199 6.57 15.37 23.95
C LEU A 199 5.60 16.53 23.73
N ASP A 200 4.40 16.26 23.23
CA ASP A 200 3.37 17.26 22.94
C ASP A 200 2.84 17.92 24.23
N THR A 201 2.64 17.14 25.30
CA THR A 201 2.15 17.63 26.58
C THR A 201 3.12 18.55 27.33
N ASN A 202 4.39 18.67 26.91
CA ASN A 202 5.42 19.48 27.58
C ASN A 202 5.69 20.84 26.90
N GLU A 203 4.61 21.55 26.54
CA GLU A 203 4.65 22.85 25.82
C GLU A 203 5.61 23.88 26.43
N THR A 204 5.67 23.99 27.76
CA THR A 204 6.46 25.02 28.45
C THR A 204 7.95 24.83 28.23
N TYR A 205 8.42 23.60 28.21
CA TYR A 205 9.82 23.26 27.98
C TYR A 205 10.25 23.58 26.53
N ASN A 206 9.43 23.23 25.58
CA ASN A 206 9.70 23.43 24.16
C ASN A 206 9.72 24.90 23.76
N LYS A 207 8.76 25.71 24.25
CA LYS A 207 8.72 27.17 24.04
C LYS A 207 9.91 27.90 24.68
N PHE A 208 10.32 27.50 25.90
CA PHE A 208 11.48 28.09 26.58
C PHE A 208 12.80 27.78 25.84
N ARG A 209 12.99 26.56 25.40
CA ARG A 209 14.16 26.11 24.69
C ARG A 209 14.35 26.82 23.34
N PHE A 210 13.27 26.99 22.59
CA PHE A 210 13.29 27.72 21.33
C PHE A 210 13.65 29.21 21.53
N LYS A 211 13.05 29.87 22.52
CA LYS A 211 13.38 31.27 22.89
C LYS A 211 14.83 31.41 23.34
N ALA A 212 15.36 30.47 24.12
CA ALA A 212 16.75 30.47 24.55
C ALA A 212 17.73 30.30 23.38
N SER A 213 17.40 29.45 22.41
CA SER A 213 18.18 29.26 21.17
C SER A 213 18.19 30.54 20.31
N GLN A 214 17.03 31.20 20.15
CA GLN A 214 16.93 32.48 19.44
C GLN A 214 17.74 33.60 20.11
N TRP A 215 17.67 33.68 21.44
CA TRP A 215 18.41 34.68 22.21
C TRP A 215 19.92 34.50 22.09
N LEU A 216 20.42 33.25 22.09
CA LEU A 216 21.86 32.93 21.87
C LEU A 216 22.31 33.28 20.45
N HIS A 217 21.44 33.07 19.44
CA HIS A 217 21.71 33.45 18.05
C HIS A 217 21.72 34.98 17.84
N SER A 218 20.79 35.68 18.43
CA SER A 218 20.61 37.14 18.26
C SER A 218 21.75 37.97 18.87
N LYS A 219 22.46 37.41 19.85
CA LYS A 219 23.57 38.10 20.55
C LYS A 219 24.99 37.81 19.98
N GLY A 220 25.09 37.11 18.84
CA GLY A 220 26.41 36.90 18.17
C GLY A 220 27.46 36.14 19.00
N LEU A 221 27.07 35.47 20.08
CA LEU A 221 27.96 34.80 21.03
C LEU A 221 28.53 33.46 20.52
N LEU A 222 28.33 33.12 19.26
CA LEU A 222 28.76 31.86 18.65
C LEU A 222 29.98 32.06 17.73
N ASN A 223 31.13 32.29 18.32
CA ASN A 223 32.41 32.14 17.60
C ASN A 223 32.91 30.69 17.77
N ASP A 224 33.41 30.07 16.69
CA ASP A 224 33.64 28.62 16.56
C ASP A 224 34.55 28.00 17.64
N LYS A 225 35.49 28.75 18.21
CA LYS A 225 36.37 28.26 19.27
C LYS A 225 35.72 28.17 20.66
N ARG A 226 34.71 28.99 20.96
CA ARG A 226 33.96 28.96 22.22
C ARG A 226 32.77 27.98 22.18
N ARG A 227 32.37 27.56 20.99
CA ARG A 227 31.26 26.65 20.73
C ARG A 227 31.35 25.32 21.47
N LYS A 228 32.57 24.70 21.52
CA LYS A 228 32.77 23.42 22.22
C LYS A 228 32.61 23.52 23.74
N GLY A 229 33.01 24.62 24.34
CA GLY A 229 32.88 24.88 25.78
C GLY A 229 31.42 25.16 26.18
N ILE A 230 30.72 25.97 25.39
CA ILE A 230 29.30 26.32 25.61
C ILE A 230 28.40 25.09 25.37
N ILE A 231 28.73 24.25 24.39
CA ILE A 231 28.00 23.00 24.14
C ILE A 231 28.17 22.02 25.32
N ARG A 232 29.39 21.89 25.89
CA ARG A 232 29.63 21.05 27.07
C ARG A 232 28.92 21.60 28.32
N LEU A 233 28.95 22.90 28.55
CA LEU A 233 28.24 23.54 29.67
C LEU A 233 26.72 23.45 29.49
N ASN A 234 26.22 23.67 28.28
CA ASN A 234 24.80 23.55 27.95
C ASN A 234 24.31 22.09 28.07
N ASN A 235 25.14 21.12 27.69
CA ASN A 235 24.83 19.69 27.86
C ASN A 235 24.89 19.26 29.34
N ALA A 236 25.81 19.82 30.14
CA ALA A 236 25.85 19.57 31.59
C ALA A 236 24.68 20.21 32.33
N ILE A 237 24.26 21.42 31.96
CA ILE A 237 23.05 22.08 32.49
C ILE A 237 21.79 21.35 32.02
N LYS A 238 21.76 20.86 30.76
CA LYS A 238 20.67 20.04 30.23
C LYS A 238 20.54 18.70 30.94
N SER A 239 21.66 18.00 31.21
CA SER A 239 21.63 16.73 31.94
C SER A 239 21.27 16.91 33.43
N ALA A 240 21.50 18.07 34.00
CA ALA A 240 21.10 18.39 35.38
C ALA A 240 19.64 18.85 35.51
N LEU A 241 19.05 19.43 34.44
CA LEU A 241 17.68 19.95 34.42
C LEU A 241 16.67 19.05 33.67
N ALA A 242 17.14 18.12 32.84
CA ALA A 242 16.30 17.23 32.05
C ALA A 242 16.55 15.76 32.42
N GLN A 243 15.67 15.19 33.21
CA GLN A 243 15.66 13.75 33.47
C GLN A 243 15.28 12.89 32.24
N GLN A 244 15.04 13.50 31.08
CA GLN A 244 14.73 12.76 29.84
C GLN A 244 15.43 13.40 28.64
N GLN A 245 16.45 12.74 28.12
CA GLN A 245 16.98 13.05 26.78
C GLN A 245 15.93 12.65 25.73
N ASN A 246 15.61 13.59 24.81
CA ASN A 246 14.79 13.30 23.64
C ASN A 246 15.51 12.25 22.77
N LEU A 247 14.77 11.23 22.30
CA LEU A 247 15.29 10.14 21.46
C LEU A 247 16.11 10.67 20.28
N PHE A 248 15.61 11.67 19.57
CA PHE A 248 16.26 12.25 18.38
C PHE A 248 17.58 12.94 18.73
N GLU A 249 17.62 13.65 19.86
CA GLU A 249 18.85 14.30 20.34
C GLU A 249 19.88 13.29 20.84
N GLY A 250 19.42 12.18 21.44
CA GLY A 250 20.29 11.04 21.76
C GLY A 250 20.98 10.45 20.52
N MET A 251 20.34 10.55 19.37
CA MET A 251 20.87 10.17 18.06
C MET A 251 21.63 11.32 17.34
N ASN A 252 21.98 12.41 18.01
CA ASN A 252 22.61 13.62 17.40
C ASN A 252 21.79 14.31 16.31
N ILE A 253 20.49 14.12 16.26
CA ILE A 253 19.56 14.84 15.38
C ILE A 253 18.96 15.98 16.19
N ARG A 254 19.13 17.22 15.73
CA ARG A 254 18.55 18.37 16.45
C ARG A 254 17.04 18.38 16.33
N TYR A 255 16.37 18.40 17.45
CA TYR A 255 14.91 18.39 17.53
C TYR A 255 14.35 19.79 17.80
N PHE A 256 13.29 20.14 17.05
CA PHE A 256 12.55 21.39 17.19
C PHE A 256 11.06 21.06 17.19
N GLY A 257 10.36 21.43 18.27
CA GLY A 257 8.94 21.21 18.38
C GLY A 257 8.49 20.63 19.74
N PRO A 258 7.21 20.20 19.83
CA PRO A 258 6.21 20.34 18.76
C PRO A 258 5.74 21.79 18.56
N PHE A 259 5.31 22.14 17.32
CA PHE A 259 4.71 23.42 16.97
C PHE A 259 3.39 23.20 16.21
N ASP A 260 2.53 24.22 16.18
CA ASP A 260 1.30 24.17 15.38
C ASP A 260 1.61 24.11 13.88
N GLY A 261 1.40 22.94 13.29
CA GLY A 261 1.60 22.71 11.85
C GLY A 261 0.46 23.24 10.97
N ASN A 262 -0.65 23.68 11.57
CA ASN A 262 -1.77 24.30 10.85
C ASN A 262 -1.72 25.84 10.87
N ASP A 263 -0.69 26.45 11.43
CA ASP A 263 -0.38 27.87 11.25
C ASP A 263 0.70 28.04 10.17
N VAL A 264 0.28 28.31 8.92
CA VAL A 264 1.20 28.46 7.78
C VAL A 264 2.25 29.57 7.99
N LYS A 265 1.91 30.65 8.68
CA LYS A 265 2.84 31.76 8.96
C LYS A 265 3.94 31.32 9.92
N GLU A 266 3.56 30.59 10.97
CA GLU A 266 4.50 30.02 11.93
C GLU A 266 5.40 28.98 11.26
N VAL A 267 4.83 28.07 10.46
CA VAL A 267 5.62 27.06 9.72
C VAL A 267 6.63 27.72 8.77
N VAL A 268 6.22 28.75 8.00
CA VAL A 268 7.16 29.53 7.15
C VAL A 268 8.28 30.16 7.97
N ARG A 269 7.96 30.76 9.13
CA ARG A 269 8.95 31.36 10.02
C ARG A 269 9.98 30.32 10.50
N LEU A 270 9.52 29.15 10.91
CA LEU A 270 10.36 28.04 11.37
C LEU A 270 11.23 27.50 10.24
N LEU A 271 10.68 27.25 9.08
CA LEU A 271 11.42 26.72 7.93
C LEU A 271 12.53 27.70 7.50
N ARG A 272 12.26 29.02 7.46
CA ARG A 272 13.28 30.03 7.16
C ARG A 272 14.45 30.04 8.16
N GLN A 273 14.18 29.76 9.44
CA GLN A 273 15.21 29.68 10.47
C GLN A 273 16.03 28.39 10.40
N LEU A 274 15.39 27.28 10.00
CA LEU A 274 16.02 25.97 9.94
C LEU A 274 16.73 25.70 8.61
N LYS A 275 16.34 26.38 7.54
CA LYS A 275 16.78 26.15 6.17
C LYS A 275 18.30 26.04 6.06
N ASP A 276 19.03 27.04 6.55
CA ASP A 276 20.49 27.14 6.41
C ASP A 276 21.26 26.52 7.58
N MET A 277 20.56 25.92 8.54
CA MET A 277 21.17 25.31 9.70
C MET A 277 21.91 24.02 9.32
N LYS A 278 23.17 23.89 9.69
CA LYS A 278 24.03 22.74 9.36
C LYS A 278 23.72 21.51 10.23
N GLY A 279 23.86 20.33 9.64
CA GLY A 279 23.63 19.02 10.26
C GLY A 279 22.17 18.58 10.27
N PRO A 280 21.89 17.29 10.54
CA PRO A 280 20.55 16.74 10.52
C PRO A 280 19.67 17.36 11.60
N LYS A 281 18.43 17.61 11.24
CA LYS A 281 17.44 18.25 12.12
C LYS A 281 16.04 17.74 11.85
N LEU A 282 15.24 17.65 12.90
CA LEU A 282 13.84 17.24 12.86
C LEU A 282 12.97 18.38 13.37
N LEU A 283 12.01 18.80 12.54
CA LEU A 283 10.94 19.73 12.88
C LEU A 283 9.67 18.93 13.13
N HIS A 284 9.22 18.91 14.38
CA HIS A 284 7.98 18.25 14.79
C HIS A 284 6.82 19.26 14.71
N LEU A 285 5.85 18.95 13.86
CA LEU A 285 4.66 19.75 13.62
C LEU A 285 3.43 18.93 14.01
N HIS A 286 2.65 19.45 14.96
CA HIS A 286 1.36 18.88 15.31
C HIS A 286 0.28 19.44 14.37
N THR A 287 -0.51 18.54 13.74
CA THR A 287 -1.56 18.90 12.79
C THR A 287 -2.86 18.19 13.09
N ILE A 288 -3.94 18.67 12.50
CA ILE A 288 -5.26 18.03 12.60
C ILE A 288 -5.56 17.32 11.29
N LYS A 289 -5.66 15.99 11.32
CA LYS A 289 -6.05 15.20 10.17
C LYS A 289 -7.47 15.56 9.74
N GLY A 290 -7.66 15.96 8.47
CA GLY A 290 -8.95 16.44 7.98
C GLY A 290 -9.23 17.93 8.24
N LYS A 291 -8.23 18.73 8.65
CA LYS A 291 -8.33 20.16 9.00
C LYS A 291 -9.20 20.95 8.05
N GLY A 292 -10.15 21.70 8.65
CA GLY A 292 -11.06 22.61 7.92
C GLY A 292 -12.22 21.92 7.22
N TYR A 293 -12.42 20.59 7.49
CA TYR A 293 -13.63 19.86 7.07
C TYR A 293 -14.16 19.04 8.23
N GLU A 294 -15.15 19.58 8.92
CA GLU A 294 -15.68 19.05 10.17
C GLU A 294 -15.99 17.54 10.16
N PRO A 295 -16.61 16.97 9.10
CA PRO A 295 -16.83 15.52 9.04
C PRO A 295 -15.53 14.71 9.08
N ALA A 296 -14.44 15.21 8.46
CA ALA A 296 -13.15 14.53 8.42
C ALA A 296 -12.39 14.69 9.75
N GLU A 297 -12.49 15.84 10.42
CA GLU A 297 -11.91 16.05 11.74
C GLU A 297 -12.55 15.13 12.80
N LYS A 298 -13.88 14.92 12.73
CA LYS A 298 -14.62 14.06 13.67
C LYS A 298 -14.37 12.56 13.47
N SER A 299 -14.03 12.13 12.26
CA SER A 299 -13.91 10.70 11.91
C SER A 299 -12.81 10.44 10.88
N ALA A 300 -11.57 10.75 11.25
CA ALA A 300 -10.40 10.72 10.35
C ALA A 300 -10.17 9.39 9.63
N THR A 301 -10.45 8.25 10.29
CA THR A 301 -10.36 6.91 9.68
C THR A 301 -11.33 6.75 8.50
N VAL A 302 -12.60 7.12 8.70
CA VAL A 302 -13.64 7.03 7.65
C VAL A 302 -13.31 7.96 6.48
N TRP A 303 -12.76 9.14 6.79
CA TRP A 303 -12.43 10.18 5.82
C TRP A 303 -11.00 10.09 5.27
N HIS A 304 -10.27 9.05 5.62
CA HIS A 304 -8.99 8.75 4.97
C HIS A 304 -9.19 8.54 3.46
N ALA A 305 -10.17 7.70 3.09
CA ALA A 305 -10.60 7.47 1.71
C ALA A 305 -12.14 7.31 1.66
N PRO A 306 -12.92 8.42 1.69
CA PRO A 306 -14.36 8.40 2.00
C PRO A 306 -15.25 7.83 0.90
N GLY A 307 -14.74 7.62 -0.32
CA GLY A 307 -15.59 7.41 -1.49
C GLY A 307 -16.23 8.71 -1.97
N LYS A 308 -17.31 8.63 -2.76
CA LYS A 308 -18.08 9.81 -3.19
C LYS A 308 -18.92 10.37 -2.06
N PHE A 309 -19.02 11.70 -1.97
CA PHE A 309 -19.80 12.38 -0.93
C PHE A 309 -20.31 13.75 -1.42
N ILE A 310 -21.23 14.33 -0.66
CA ILE A 310 -21.75 15.69 -0.89
C ILE A 310 -20.90 16.65 -0.03
N PRO A 311 -20.13 17.58 -0.61
CA PRO A 311 -19.22 18.44 0.13
C PRO A 311 -19.87 19.27 1.24
N GLU A 312 -21.07 19.81 0.98
CA GLU A 312 -21.77 20.72 1.89
C GLU A 312 -22.29 20.01 3.15
N THR A 313 -22.62 18.74 3.05
CA THR A 313 -23.27 17.99 4.15
C THR A 313 -22.39 16.90 4.74
N GLY A 314 -21.32 16.52 4.06
CA GLY A 314 -20.51 15.35 4.41
C GLY A 314 -21.24 14.01 4.23
N LYS A 315 -22.43 14.00 3.58
CA LYS A 315 -23.17 12.77 3.35
C LYS A 315 -22.45 11.90 2.30
N ARG A 316 -21.94 10.74 2.72
CA ARG A 316 -21.31 9.79 1.82
C ARG A 316 -22.35 9.12 0.92
N LEU A 317 -22.05 9.02 -0.36
CA LEU A 317 -22.89 8.35 -1.36
C LEU A 317 -22.53 6.85 -1.37
N VAL A 318 -22.97 6.15 -0.32
CA VAL A 318 -22.76 4.70 -0.20
C VAL A 318 -23.77 4.01 -1.12
N GLN A 319 -23.27 3.12 -1.99
CA GLN A 319 -24.16 2.27 -2.78
C GLN A 319 -24.85 1.25 -1.85
N ASP A 320 -26.15 1.05 -2.03
CA ASP A 320 -26.88 -0.01 -1.34
C ASP A 320 -26.34 -1.38 -1.74
N ASN A 321 -25.88 -2.14 -0.75
CA ASN A 321 -25.21 -3.42 -0.95
C ASN A 321 -26.10 -4.62 -0.56
N ASN A 322 -27.41 -4.41 -0.31
CA ASN A 322 -28.30 -5.43 0.27
C ASN A 322 -28.41 -6.74 -0.54
N ASN A 323 -28.00 -6.76 -1.81
CA ASN A 323 -28.04 -7.96 -2.66
C ASN A 323 -26.72 -8.19 -3.42
N LYS A 324 -25.59 -7.65 -2.92
CA LYS A 324 -24.28 -7.87 -3.54
C LYS A 324 -23.46 -8.88 -2.73
N PRO A 325 -22.59 -9.65 -3.38
CA PRO A 325 -21.59 -10.46 -2.69
C PRO A 325 -20.75 -9.62 -1.72
N PRO A 326 -20.34 -10.16 -0.57
CA PRO A 326 -19.47 -9.45 0.36
C PRO A 326 -18.08 -9.21 -0.25
N LYS A 327 -17.35 -8.28 0.34
CA LYS A 327 -15.93 -8.14 0.03
C LYS A 327 -15.14 -9.32 0.61
N PHE A 328 -14.09 -9.75 -0.08
CA PHE A 328 -13.23 -10.84 0.42
C PHE A 328 -12.67 -10.55 1.81
N GLN A 329 -12.27 -9.31 2.10
CA GLN A 329 -11.83 -8.91 3.44
C GLN A 329 -12.89 -9.13 4.52
N ASP A 330 -14.17 -8.90 4.21
CA ASP A 330 -15.25 -9.09 5.19
C ASP A 330 -15.52 -10.58 5.42
N VAL A 331 -15.43 -11.40 4.37
CA VAL A 331 -15.46 -12.87 4.49
C VAL A 331 -14.30 -13.36 5.37
N PHE A 332 -13.09 -12.84 5.15
CA PHE A 332 -11.92 -13.11 6.00
C PHE A 332 -12.19 -12.76 7.47
N GLY A 333 -12.60 -11.51 7.75
CA GLY A 333 -12.80 -11.06 9.13
C GLY A 333 -13.86 -11.86 9.91
N HIS A 334 -15.00 -12.12 9.27
CA HIS A 334 -16.05 -12.95 9.87
C HIS A 334 -15.63 -14.42 10.05
N THR A 335 -14.92 -14.99 9.07
CA THR A 335 -14.44 -16.37 9.17
C THR A 335 -13.37 -16.50 10.24
N LEU A 336 -12.45 -15.53 10.36
CA LEU A 336 -11.44 -15.50 11.40
C LEU A 336 -12.08 -15.50 12.78
N LEU A 337 -13.09 -14.66 13.02
CA LEU A 337 -13.84 -14.62 14.27
C LEU A 337 -14.52 -15.98 14.56
N GLU A 338 -15.17 -16.57 13.54
CA GLU A 338 -15.84 -17.89 13.69
C GLU A 338 -14.83 -18.99 14.08
N LEU A 339 -13.66 -19.01 13.44
CA LEU A 339 -12.58 -19.96 13.74
C LEU A 339 -12.00 -19.72 15.14
N ALA A 340 -11.78 -18.46 15.52
CA ALA A 340 -11.23 -18.09 16.82
C ALA A 340 -12.15 -18.44 18.00
N ARG A 341 -13.47 -18.41 17.80
CA ARG A 341 -14.45 -18.88 18.79
C ARG A 341 -14.35 -20.39 19.04
N LYS A 342 -13.97 -21.17 18.02
CA LYS A 342 -13.85 -22.63 18.09
C LYS A 342 -12.44 -23.09 18.51
N ASN A 343 -11.41 -22.30 18.22
CA ASN A 343 -10.02 -22.64 18.50
C ASN A 343 -9.35 -21.50 19.32
N PRO A 344 -9.13 -21.70 20.63
CA PRO A 344 -8.54 -20.67 21.50
C PRO A 344 -7.09 -20.32 21.16
N ARG A 345 -6.39 -21.12 20.36
CA ARG A 345 -5.03 -20.83 19.92
C ARG A 345 -4.95 -19.81 18.79
N ILE A 346 -6.06 -19.53 18.08
CA ILE A 346 -6.07 -18.58 16.97
C ILE A 346 -5.92 -17.15 17.48
N VAL A 347 -4.97 -16.44 16.92
CA VAL A 347 -4.74 -15.00 17.13
C VAL A 347 -4.67 -14.29 15.79
N GLY A 348 -5.10 -13.03 15.75
CA GLY A 348 -5.02 -12.16 14.55
C GLY A 348 -3.87 -11.17 14.68
N VAL A 349 -3.09 -10.99 13.62
CA VAL A 349 -2.00 -10.00 13.55
C VAL A 349 -2.14 -9.20 12.26
N THR A 350 -2.01 -7.86 12.35
CA THR A 350 -2.00 -7.00 11.16
C THR A 350 -1.11 -5.78 11.35
N PRO A 351 -0.34 -5.36 10.34
CA PRO A 351 0.44 -4.13 10.39
C PRO A 351 -0.42 -2.93 9.96
N ALA A 352 -0.96 -2.18 10.94
CA ALA A 352 -1.69 -0.91 10.80
C ALA A 352 -2.98 -0.95 9.94
N MET A 353 -3.57 -2.13 9.73
CA MET A 353 -4.70 -2.29 8.80
C MET A 353 -5.92 -3.02 9.40
N PRO A 354 -6.27 -2.87 10.69
CA PRO A 354 -7.35 -3.65 11.30
C PRO A 354 -8.72 -3.43 10.65
N THR A 355 -9.05 -2.20 10.24
CA THR A 355 -10.28 -1.90 9.49
C THR A 355 -10.16 -2.29 8.02
N GLY A 356 -9.00 -2.07 7.42
CA GLY A 356 -8.72 -2.34 6.01
C GLY A 356 -8.82 -3.81 5.64
N CYS A 357 -8.40 -4.73 6.51
CA CYS A 357 -8.52 -6.17 6.32
C CYS A 357 -9.71 -6.80 7.09
N SER A 358 -10.57 -5.99 7.68
CA SER A 358 -11.72 -6.41 8.50
C SER A 358 -11.37 -7.26 9.75
N MET A 359 -10.11 -7.24 10.20
CA MET A 359 -9.69 -7.85 11.46
C MET A 359 -10.30 -7.14 12.68
N SER A 360 -10.73 -5.89 12.51
CA SER A 360 -11.51 -5.14 13.49
C SER A 360 -12.79 -5.86 13.95
N ILE A 361 -13.32 -6.81 13.16
CA ILE A 361 -14.45 -7.66 13.54
C ILE A 361 -14.07 -8.55 14.72
N MET A 362 -12.92 -9.22 14.64
CA MET A 362 -12.40 -10.03 15.74
C MET A 362 -11.91 -9.16 16.91
N MET A 363 -11.26 -8.05 16.62
CA MET A 363 -10.73 -7.12 17.63
C MET A 363 -11.81 -6.57 18.58
N LYS A 364 -13.02 -6.34 18.08
CA LYS A 364 -14.16 -5.87 18.91
C LYS A 364 -14.61 -6.88 19.94
N GLU A 365 -14.44 -8.17 19.67
CA GLU A 365 -14.92 -9.26 20.52
C GLU A 365 -13.79 -9.94 21.31
N MET A 366 -12.58 -9.97 20.74
CA MET A 366 -11.40 -10.66 21.27
C MET A 366 -10.16 -9.76 21.16
N ALA A 367 -10.19 -8.60 21.82
CA ALA A 367 -9.13 -7.61 21.75
C ALA A 367 -7.77 -8.14 22.25
N ASP A 368 -7.79 -9.04 23.25
CA ASP A 368 -6.62 -9.71 23.82
C ASP A 368 -5.96 -10.73 22.88
N ARG A 369 -6.64 -11.10 21.80
CA ARG A 369 -6.17 -12.07 20.79
C ARG A 369 -6.00 -11.43 19.42
N THR A 370 -6.02 -10.10 19.31
CA THR A 370 -5.91 -9.40 18.04
C THR A 370 -4.90 -8.25 18.17
N PHE A 371 -3.85 -8.28 17.35
CA PHE A 371 -2.70 -7.41 17.48
C PHE A 371 -2.55 -6.53 16.23
N ASP A 372 -2.67 -5.23 16.42
CA ASP A 372 -2.15 -4.23 15.47
C ASP A 372 -0.72 -3.87 15.89
N VAL A 373 0.24 -4.11 15.02
CA VAL A 373 1.66 -3.90 15.31
C VAL A 373 2.22 -2.60 14.70
N GLY A 374 1.35 -1.72 14.17
CA GLY A 374 1.76 -0.53 13.45
C GLY A 374 2.28 -0.85 12.04
N ILE A 375 2.88 0.14 11.35
CA ILE A 375 3.41 -0.06 9.99
C ILE A 375 4.75 -0.82 10.08
N ALA A 376 4.68 -2.14 10.26
CA ALA A 376 5.82 -2.99 10.57
C ALA A 376 5.62 -4.43 10.08
N GLU A 377 5.60 -4.64 8.75
CA GLU A 377 5.28 -5.91 8.13
C GLU A 377 6.29 -7.03 8.50
N GLY A 378 7.58 -6.72 8.50
CA GLY A 378 8.61 -7.65 8.94
C GLY A 378 8.41 -8.08 10.40
N HIS A 379 8.14 -7.12 11.29
CA HIS A 379 7.82 -7.41 12.69
C HIS A 379 6.54 -8.26 12.82
N ALA A 380 5.50 -7.98 12.04
CA ALA A 380 4.26 -8.77 12.04
C ALA A 380 4.54 -10.25 11.77
N MET A 381 5.40 -10.55 10.80
CA MET A 381 5.79 -11.92 10.47
C MET A 381 6.63 -12.57 11.58
N THR A 382 7.69 -11.92 12.04
CA THR A 382 8.56 -12.44 13.09
C THR A 382 7.81 -12.63 14.41
N PHE A 383 6.93 -11.67 14.77
CA PHE A 383 6.06 -11.75 15.94
C PHE A 383 5.08 -12.93 15.84
N SER A 384 4.47 -13.12 14.67
CA SER A 384 3.62 -14.28 14.39
C SER A 384 4.40 -15.60 14.50
N ALA A 385 5.62 -15.64 13.97
CA ALA A 385 6.50 -16.81 14.07
C ALA A 385 6.83 -17.15 15.54
N GLY A 386 7.14 -16.14 16.36
CA GLY A 386 7.35 -16.31 17.80
C GLY A 386 6.13 -16.91 18.52
N MET A 387 4.94 -16.36 18.25
CA MET A 387 3.69 -16.90 18.83
C MET A 387 3.39 -18.33 18.37
N ALA A 388 3.65 -18.64 17.09
CA ALA A 388 3.46 -19.99 16.56
C ALA A 388 4.44 -20.99 17.17
N LYS A 389 5.67 -20.58 17.47
CA LYS A 389 6.68 -21.38 18.14
C LYS A 389 6.23 -21.83 19.54
N ASP A 390 5.50 -20.94 20.24
CA ASP A 390 4.96 -21.20 21.58
C ASP A 390 3.52 -21.75 21.57
N GLY A 391 3.05 -22.25 20.41
CA GLY A 391 1.83 -23.06 20.31
C GLY A 391 0.55 -22.31 19.96
N LEU A 392 0.61 -21.01 19.65
CA LEU A 392 -0.53 -20.29 19.08
C LEU A 392 -0.65 -20.57 17.58
N GLN A 393 -1.78 -20.14 17.00
CA GLN A 393 -2.10 -20.26 15.58
C GLN A 393 -2.35 -18.86 14.98
N PRO A 394 -1.30 -18.11 14.61
CA PRO A 394 -1.45 -16.77 14.08
C PRO A 394 -2.03 -16.76 12.67
N PHE A 395 -3.02 -15.89 12.47
CA PHE A 395 -3.45 -15.41 11.16
C PHE A 395 -2.88 -14.01 10.97
N CYS A 396 -1.79 -13.91 10.19
CA CYS A 396 -1.12 -12.66 9.87
C CYS A 396 -1.68 -12.11 8.56
N ASN A 397 -2.38 -10.98 8.60
CA ASN A 397 -2.96 -10.36 7.41
C ASN A 397 -2.15 -9.14 6.99
N ILE A 398 -1.55 -9.22 5.81
CA ILE A 398 -0.74 -8.17 5.20
C ILE A 398 -1.25 -7.93 3.77
N TYR A 399 -1.29 -6.67 3.30
CA TYR A 399 -1.57 -6.43 1.89
C TYR A 399 -0.46 -7.00 1.02
N SER A 400 -0.84 -7.67 -0.08
CA SER A 400 0.09 -8.40 -0.94
C SER A 400 1.30 -7.54 -1.36
N ALA A 401 1.08 -6.31 -1.82
CA ALA A 401 2.17 -5.40 -2.20
C ALA A 401 3.09 -5.04 -1.02
N PHE A 402 2.57 -4.95 0.21
CA PHE A 402 3.35 -4.62 1.41
C PHE A 402 4.10 -5.82 1.98
N SER A 403 3.65 -7.04 1.69
CA SER A 403 4.32 -8.27 2.13
C SER A 403 5.75 -8.42 1.59
N GLN A 404 6.10 -7.69 0.53
CA GLN A 404 7.46 -7.59 0.00
C GLN A 404 8.47 -7.13 1.06
N ARG A 405 8.05 -6.29 2.02
CA ARG A 405 8.89 -5.84 3.15
C ARG A 405 9.19 -6.92 4.18
N ALA A 406 8.39 -7.97 4.20
CA ALA A 406 8.54 -9.09 5.12
C ALA A 406 9.16 -10.32 4.46
N TYR A 407 9.70 -10.21 3.24
CA TYR A 407 10.16 -11.37 2.46
C TYR A 407 11.26 -12.15 3.17
N ASP A 408 12.24 -11.48 3.77
CA ASP A 408 13.25 -12.13 4.61
C ASP A 408 12.63 -12.84 5.82
N ASN A 409 11.72 -12.18 6.54
CA ASN A 409 11.05 -12.74 7.73
C ASN A 409 10.12 -13.92 7.38
N ILE A 410 9.52 -13.89 6.18
CA ILE A 410 8.76 -15.02 5.63
C ILE A 410 9.67 -16.24 5.47
N ILE A 411 10.86 -16.07 4.89
CA ILE A 411 11.81 -17.16 4.65
C ILE A 411 12.47 -17.59 5.94
N HIS A 412 13.21 -16.66 6.58
CA HIS A 412 14.11 -16.95 7.69
C HIS A 412 13.36 -17.32 8.99
N ASP A 413 12.37 -16.49 9.36
CA ASP A 413 11.73 -16.64 10.67
C ASP A 413 10.57 -17.64 10.67
N THR A 414 9.95 -17.88 9.49
CA THR A 414 8.73 -18.70 9.40
C THR A 414 8.93 -19.98 8.60
N ALA A 415 9.36 -19.87 7.32
CA ALA A 415 9.39 -21.03 6.42
C ALA A 415 10.49 -22.04 6.76
N ILE A 416 11.72 -21.60 7.09
CA ILE A 416 12.82 -22.49 7.50
C ILE A 416 12.43 -23.36 8.69
N LEU A 417 11.66 -22.81 9.63
CA LEU A 417 11.18 -23.52 10.82
C LEU A 417 9.87 -24.27 10.58
N ASN A 418 9.26 -24.11 9.41
CA ASN A 418 7.94 -24.64 9.05
C ASN A 418 6.87 -24.40 10.14
N LEU A 419 6.84 -23.17 10.66
CA LEU A 419 5.92 -22.79 11.73
C LEU A 419 4.48 -22.67 11.21
N PRO A 420 3.46 -23.04 12.02
CA PRO A 420 2.07 -23.01 11.60
C PRO A 420 1.49 -21.58 11.60
N VAL A 421 2.08 -20.69 10.84
CA VAL A 421 1.56 -19.34 10.58
C VAL A 421 0.68 -19.38 9.34
N VAL A 422 -0.49 -18.73 9.39
CA VAL A 422 -1.36 -18.50 8.22
C VAL A 422 -1.15 -17.07 7.76
N LEU A 423 -0.42 -16.89 6.66
CA LEU A 423 -0.22 -15.59 6.02
C LEU A 423 -1.37 -15.33 5.04
N CYS A 424 -2.20 -14.35 5.35
CA CYS A 424 -3.30 -13.91 4.50
C CYS A 424 -2.87 -12.66 3.73
N LEU A 425 -2.69 -12.82 2.41
CA LEU A 425 -2.33 -11.74 1.50
C LEU A 425 -3.60 -11.11 0.91
N ASP A 426 -4.02 -10.03 1.53
CA ASP A 426 -5.14 -9.23 1.06
C ASP A 426 -4.69 -8.31 -0.11
N ARG A 427 -5.57 -7.93 -1.02
CA ARG A 427 -5.28 -7.13 -2.21
C ARG A 427 -4.27 -7.81 -3.16
N ALA A 428 -4.35 -9.11 -3.33
CA ALA A 428 -3.58 -9.82 -4.34
C ALA A 428 -4.07 -9.47 -5.75
N GLY A 429 -3.17 -9.44 -6.73
CA GLY A 429 -3.47 -9.05 -8.10
C GLY A 429 -3.66 -7.54 -8.28
N LEU A 430 -4.42 -7.16 -9.29
CA LEU A 430 -4.72 -5.76 -9.58
C LEU A 430 -5.66 -5.15 -8.53
N VAL A 431 -5.29 -3.99 -8.00
CA VAL A 431 -6.08 -3.27 -6.97
C VAL A 431 -6.76 -2.01 -7.49
N GLY A 432 -6.41 -1.56 -8.69
CA GLY A 432 -7.08 -0.46 -9.36
C GLY A 432 -6.41 0.90 -9.18
N GLU A 433 -7.10 1.86 -8.59
CA GLU A 433 -6.81 3.28 -8.64
C GLU A 433 -5.52 3.71 -7.89
N ASP A 434 -4.95 2.84 -7.06
CA ASP A 434 -3.68 3.10 -6.35
C ASP A 434 -2.44 2.67 -7.16
N GLY A 435 -2.63 2.04 -8.32
CA GLY A 435 -1.64 1.82 -9.34
C GLY A 435 -0.49 0.88 -8.96
N ALA A 436 0.61 1.02 -9.68
CA ALA A 436 1.78 0.13 -9.65
C ALA A 436 2.37 -0.13 -8.26
N THR A 437 2.28 0.83 -7.35
CA THR A 437 2.81 0.70 -5.99
C THR A 437 1.96 -0.18 -5.07
N HIS A 438 0.70 -0.43 -5.45
CA HIS A 438 -0.26 -1.16 -4.61
C HIS A 438 -0.75 -2.47 -5.24
N HIS A 439 -0.49 -2.74 -6.52
CA HIS A 439 -0.84 -4.02 -7.13
C HIS A 439 -0.11 -5.17 -6.43
N GLY A 440 -0.86 -6.17 -5.99
CA GLY A 440 -0.33 -7.42 -5.44
C GLY A 440 0.11 -8.38 -6.54
N ALA A 441 0.95 -7.90 -7.45
CA ALA A 441 1.28 -8.56 -8.69
C ALA A 441 2.33 -9.67 -8.55
N PHE A 442 3.21 -9.56 -7.55
CA PHE A 442 4.44 -10.35 -7.47
C PHE A 442 4.40 -11.49 -6.45
N ASP A 443 3.36 -11.57 -5.61
CA ASP A 443 3.29 -12.49 -4.47
C ASP A 443 3.46 -13.96 -4.86
N MET A 444 2.81 -14.43 -5.92
CA MET A 444 2.99 -15.79 -6.42
C MET A 444 4.43 -16.04 -6.85
N ALA A 445 5.02 -15.12 -7.59
CA ALA A 445 6.35 -15.28 -8.16
C ALA A 445 7.45 -15.31 -7.09
N PHE A 446 7.41 -14.43 -6.08
CA PHE A 446 8.46 -14.39 -5.06
C PHE A 446 8.26 -15.42 -3.94
N LEU A 447 7.02 -15.90 -3.70
CA LEU A 447 6.77 -16.92 -2.69
C LEU A 447 6.99 -18.36 -3.22
N ARG A 448 6.70 -18.61 -4.49
CA ARG A 448 6.81 -19.96 -5.08
C ARG A 448 8.15 -20.65 -4.86
N PRO A 449 9.31 -19.97 -4.96
CA PRO A 449 10.61 -20.63 -4.77
C PRO A 449 10.85 -21.15 -3.34
N ILE A 450 10.14 -20.62 -2.34
CA ILE A 450 10.38 -20.94 -0.92
C ILE A 450 10.00 -22.41 -0.66
N PRO A 451 10.92 -23.27 -0.13
CA PRO A 451 10.64 -24.66 0.15
C PRO A 451 9.58 -24.84 1.24
N GLY A 452 8.76 -25.89 1.13
CA GLY A 452 7.88 -26.35 2.20
C GLY A 452 6.63 -25.51 2.47
N ILE A 453 6.43 -24.37 1.79
CA ILE A 453 5.25 -23.54 1.99
C ILE A 453 4.06 -24.03 1.16
N THR A 454 2.85 -23.80 1.67
CA THR A 454 1.61 -23.96 0.91
C THR A 454 1.14 -22.59 0.42
N ILE A 455 0.81 -22.46 -0.89
CA ILE A 455 0.28 -21.24 -1.48
C ILE A 455 -1.06 -21.56 -2.15
N ALA A 456 -2.13 -20.91 -1.68
CA ALA A 456 -3.49 -21.09 -2.17
C ALA A 456 -4.14 -19.77 -2.56
N SER A 457 -5.04 -19.81 -3.56
CA SER A 457 -5.87 -18.68 -3.97
C SER A 457 -7.31 -19.13 -4.18
N PRO A 458 -8.26 -18.67 -3.35
CA PRO A 458 -9.68 -19.04 -3.47
C PRO A 458 -10.30 -18.44 -4.72
N MET A 459 -11.12 -19.21 -5.42
CA MET A 459 -11.89 -18.71 -6.55
C MET A 459 -13.10 -17.88 -6.10
N ASN A 460 -13.65 -18.16 -4.92
CA ASN A 460 -14.81 -17.49 -4.35
C ASN A 460 -14.80 -17.52 -2.81
N GLU A 461 -15.85 -17.00 -2.21
CA GLU A 461 -16.02 -16.87 -0.76
C GLU A 461 -16.06 -18.22 -0.03
N HIS A 462 -16.70 -19.24 -0.61
CA HIS A 462 -16.72 -20.59 -0.04
C HIS A 462 -15.32 -21.19 0.05
N GLU A 463 -14.54 -21.03 -1.02
CA GLU A 463 -13.17 -21.50 -1.06
C GLU A 463 -12.29 -20.75 -0.05
N LEU A 464 -12.45 -19.42 0.11
CA LEU A 464 -11.72 -18.67 1.12
C LEU A 464 -11.99 -19.20 2.54
N ARG A 465 -13.27 -19.40 2.88
CA ARG A 465 -13.65 -19.94 4.19
C ARG A 465 -13.05 -21.33 4.45
N ARG A 466 -13.12 -22.23 3.46
CA ARG A 466 -12.59 -23.59 3.56
C ARG A 466 -11.07 -23.62 3.60
N LEU A 467 -10.38 -22.76 2.85
CA LEU A 467 -8.92 -22.61 2.90
C LEU A 467 -8.46 -22.10 4.27
N MET A 468 -9.14 -21.09 4.85
CA MET A 468 -8.84 -20.60 6.19
C MET A 468 -9.06 -21.69 7.25
N TYR A 469 -10.14 -22.46 7.14
CA TYR A 469 -10.37 -23.62 8.01
C TYR A 469 -9.27 -24.68 7.86
N THR A 470 -8.90 -25.01 6.63
CA THR A 470 -7.86 -26.00 6.32
C THR A 470 -6.51 -25.57 6.89
N ALA A 471 -6.14 -24.32 6.72
CA ALA A 471 -4.83 -23.78 7.11
C ALA A 471 -4.57 -23.86 8.62
N GLN A 472 -5.62 -23.85 9.47
CA GLN A 472 -5.47 -23.94 10.94
C GLN A 472 -5.47 -25.38 11.47
N LEU A 473 -5.67 -26.39 10.61
CA LEU A 473 -5.65 -27.79 11.02
C LEU A 473 -4.22 -28.25 11.34
N PRO A 474 -4.06 -29.28 12.18
CA PRO A 474 -2.75 -29.78 12.56
C PRO A 474 -1.89 -30.23 11.35
N LYS A 475 -0.57 -30.00 11.45
CA LYS A 475 0.44 -30.44 10.46
C LYS A 475 0.32 -29.77 9.08
N LYS A 476 -0.31 -28.59 8.98
CA LYS A 476 -0.36 -27.85 7.71
C LYS A 476 0.88 -26.99 7.47
N GLY A 477 1.69 -26.74 8.52
CA GLY A 477 2.89 -25.91 8.41
C GLY A 477 2.60 -24.46 8.04
N PHE A 478 3.52 -23.82 7.35
CA PHE A 478 3.36 -22.45 6.89
C PHE A 478 2.43 -22.39 5.68
N PHE A 479 1.32 -21.65 5.81
CA PHE A 479 0.24 -21.61 4.83
C PHE A 479 -0.06 -20.18 4.36
N VAL A 480 -0.03 -19.94 3.06
CA VAL A 480 -0.33 -18.64 2.44
C VAL A 480 -1.66 -18.71 1.71
N ILE A 481 -2.56 -17.76 1.99
CA ILE A 481 -3.85 -17.60 1.30
C ILE A 481 -3.88 -16.19 0.70
N ARG A 482 -3.91 -16.08 -0.64
CA ARG A 482 -3.99 -14.82 -1.35
C ARG A 482 -5.37 -14.58 -1.91
N TYR A 483 -5.93 -13.39 -1.73
CA TYR A 483 -7.26 -13.01 -2.25
C TYR A 483 -7.31 -11.52 -2.65
N PRO A 484 -8.20 -11.14 -3.62
CA PRO A 484 -8.17 -9.81 -4.19
C PRO A 484 -8.90 -8.77 -3.32
N ARG A 485 -8.73 -7.50 -3.69
CA ARG A 485 -9.58 -6.40 -3.28
C ARG A 485 -10.95 -6.52 -3.93
N GLY A 486 -12.02 -6.18 -3.20
CA GLY A 486 -13.37 -6.06 -3.76
C GLY A 486 -14.30 -7.20 -3.39
N CYS A 487 -15.45 -7.21 -4.04
CA CYS A 487 -16.50 -8.21 -3.80
C CYS A 487 -16.17 -9.52 -4.50
N GLY A 488 -16.64 -10.62 -3.91
CA GLY A 488 -16.60 -11.92 -4.54
C GLY A 488 -17.75 -12.14 -5.53
N SER A 489 -18.21 -13.38 -5.66
CA SER A 489 -19.23 -13.79 -6.63
C SER A 489 -20.50 -14.37 -5.99
N LEU A 490 -20.48 -14.72 -4.70
CA LEU A 490 -21.55 -15.42 -4.01
C LEU A 490 -22.23 -14.53 -2.97
N VAL A 491 -23.52 -14.26 -3.15
CA VAL A 491 -24.34 -13.55 -2.14
C VAL A 491 -24.52 -14.43 -0.89
N ASP A 492 -24.86 -15.69 -1.06
CA ASP A 492 -24.87 -16.70 0.00
C ASP A 492 -23.45 -17.29 0.18
N TRP A 493 -22.61 -16.52 0.85
CA TRP A 493 -21.19 -16.83 1.03
C TRP A 493 -20.88 -17.73 2.21
N ARG A 494 -21.83 -17.97 3.11
CA ARG A 494 -21.62 -18.85 4.26
C ARG A 494 -21.84 -20.30 3.86
N CYS A 495 -20.83 -21.12 4.07
CA CYS A 495 -20.86 -22.56 3.83
C CYS A 495 -20.30 -23.31 5.04
N PRO A 496 -20.54 -24.61 5.16
CA PRO A 496 -19.85 -25.45 6.16
C PRO A 496 -18.34 -25.33 6.03
N LEU A 497 -17.65 -25.32 7.20
CA LEU A 497 -16.21 -25.34 7.27
C LEU A 497 -15.73 -26.78 7.04
N GLU A 498 -15.22 -27.05 5.85
CA GLU A 498 -14.74 -28.35 5.41
C GLU A 498 -13.28 -28.26 4.99
N GLU A 499 -12.53 -29.31 5.25
CA GLU A 499 -11.12 -29.37 4.83
C GLU A 499 -11.02 -29.53 3.30
N ILE A 500 -10.16 -28.72 2.70
CA ILE A 500 -9.67 -28.92 1.34
C ILE A 500 -8.35 -29.66 1.42
N LYS A 501 -8.25 -30.81 0.75
CA LYS A 501 -6.99 -31.54 0.66
C LYS A 501 -5.94 -30.64 -0.03
N VAL A 502 -4.84 -30.38 0.68
CA VAL A 502 -3.77 -29.53 0.15
C VAL A 502 -3.21 -30.12 -1.14
N GLY A 503 -2.97 -29.26 -2.14
CA GLY A 503 -2.48 -29.65 -3.45
C GLY A 503 -3.54 -30.28 -4.36
N THR A 504 -4.84 -30.07 -4.08
CA THR A 504 -5.91 -30.56 -4.97
C THR A 504 -6.69 -29.43 -5.61
N GLY A 505 -6.72 -29.42 -6.92
CA GLY A 505 -7.61 -28.59 -7.72
C GLY A 505 -9.00 -29.24 -7.91
N ARG A 506 -9.76 -28.67 -8.81
CA ARG A 506 -11.07 -29.22 -9.23
C ARG A 506 -11.35 -28.91 -10.70
N LYS A 507 -12.01 -29.85 -11.36
CA LYS A 507 -12.56 -29.65 -12.69
C LYS A 507 -13.92 -28.96 -12.57
N LEU A 508 -14.08 -27.83 -13.23
CA LEU A 508 -15.32 -27.04 -13.21
C LEU A 508 -16.20 -27.28 -14.44
N TYR A 509 -15.57 -27.57 -15.57
CA TYR A 509 -16.24 -27.76 -16.84
C TYR A 509 -15.45 -28.75 -17.68
N ASP A 510 -16.14 -29.60 -18.47
CA ASP A 510 -15.52 -30.50 -19.45
C ASP A 510 -16.59 -30.91 -20.46
N LYS A 511 -16.57 -30.31 -21.65
CA LYS A 511 -17.53 -30.63 -22.71
C LYS A 511 -16.89 -30.57 -24.08
N THR A 512 -17.43 -31.40 -24.98
CA THR A 512 -17.19 -31.30 -26.41
C THR A 512 -18.28 -30.42 -27.04
N LEU A 513 -17.87 -29.38 -27.77
CA LEU A 513 -18.72 -28.46 -28.48
C LEU A 513 -18.94 -28.96 -29.93
N GLY A 514 -20.16 -28.76 -30.46
CA GLY A 514 -20.52 -29.13 -31.84
C GLY A 514 -20.99 -30.60 -31.97
N ASN A 515 -21.18 -31.08 -33.22
CA ASN A 515 -21.66 -32.45 -33.49
C ASN A 515 -20.55 -33.46 -33.22
N GLU A 516 -20.83 -34.53 -32.48
CA GLU A 516 -19.90 -35.60 -32.07
C GLU A 516 -19.21 -36.34 -33.21
N HIS A 517 -19.66 -36.17 -34.47
CA HIS A 517 -19.16 -36.91 -35.65
C HIS A 517 -18.14 -36.18 -36.50
N LYS A 518 -17.70 -34.97 -36.16
CA LYS A 518 -16.54 -34.36 -36.80
C LYS A 518 -15.30 -34.62 -35.92
N ASP A 519 -14.22 -35.08 -36.53
CA ASP A 519 -12.90 -35.25 -35.88
C ASP A 519 -12.60 -34.02 -35.04
N CYS A 520 -12.87 -34.09 -33.72
CA CYS A 520 -12.56 -33.02 -32.77
C CYS A 520 -11.06 -33.00 -32.54
N THR A 521 -10.35 -32.29 -33.41
CA THR A 521 -8.87 -32.20 -33.37
C THR A 521 -8.38 -31.21 -32.29
N LYS A 522 -9.29 -30.40 -31.69
CA LYS A 522 -8.97 -29.35 -30.76
C LYS A 522 -9.43 -29.68 -29.35
N ASN A 523 -8.47 -29.90 -28.48
CA ASN A 523 -8.69 -30.15 -27.06
C ASN A 523 -7.95 -29.08 -26.25
N ILE A 524 -8.67 -28.16 -25.59
CA ILE A 524 -8.12 -27.03 -24.85
C ILE A 524 -8.39 -27.21 -23.37
N ALA A 525 -7.34 -27.23 -22.56
CA ALA A 525 -7.46 -27.15 -21.11
C ALA A 525 -7.20 -25.71 -20.63
N ILE A 526 -8.07 -25.18 -19.80
CA ILE A 526 -7.95 -23.87 -19.19
C ILE A 526 -7.67 -24.07 -17.70
N LEU A 527 -6.50 -23.65 -17.24
CA LEU A 527 -6.06 -23.77 -15.85
C LEU A 527 -6.06 -22.38 -15.21
N THR A 528 -6.87 -22.19 -14.18
CA THR A 528 -7.02 -20.90 -13.50
C THR A 528 -6.60 -20.98 -12.05
N ILE A 529 -6.20 -19.86 -11.46
CA ILE A 529 -5.96 -19.74 -10.03
C ILE A 529 -6.59 -18.45 -9.48
N GLY A 530 -7.44 -18.60 -8.47
CA GLY A 530 -8.16 -17.48 -7.84
C GLY A 530 -9.39 -17.01 -8.63
N PRO A 531 -9.96 -15.83 -8.27
CA PRO A 531 -11.27 -15.39 -8.76
C PRO A 531 -11.38 -15.15 -10.26
N ILE A 532 -10.27 -14.98 -10.97
CA ILE A 532 -10.28 -14.86 -12.44
C ILE A 532 -10.88 -16.10 -13.14
N GLY A 533 -10.89 -17.24 -12.46
CA GLY A 533 -11.57 -18.44 -12.93
C GLY A 533 -13.08 -18.24 -13.17
N ASN A 534 -13.75 -17.33 -12.46
CA ASN A 534 -15.15 -17.00 -12.70
C ASN A 534 -15.36 -16.29 -14.05
N ASP A 535 -14.40 -15.46 -14.48
CA ASP A 535 -14.45 -14.79 -15.78
C ASP A 535 -14.17 -15.77 -16.92
N ALA A 536 -13.25 -16.72 -16.70
CA ALA A 536 -13.00 -17.82 -17.65
C ALA A 536 -14.23 -18.72 -17.81
N GLN A 537 -14.92 -19.05 -16.72
CA GLN A 537 -16.17 -19.83 -16.77
C GLN A 537 -17.24 -19.13 -17.61
N LYS A 538 -17.47 -17.84 -17.36
CA LYS A 538 -18.45 -17.04 -18.13
C LYS A 538 -18.08 -16.94 -19.61
N ALA A 539 -16.79 -16.81 -19.93
CA ALA A 539 -16.31 -16.79 -21.32
C ALA A 539 -16.63 -18.12 -22.04
N ILE A 540 -16.43 -19.25 -21.36
CA ILE A 540 -16.77 -20.59 -21.91
C ILE A 540 -18.28 -20.73 -22.09
N GLU A 541 -19.09 -20.33 -21.13
CA GLU A 541 -20.57 -20.37 -21.21
C GLU A 541 -21.08 -19.56 -22.41
N GLU A 542 -20.50 -18.39 -22.70
CA GLU A 542 -20.84 -17.61 -23.90
C GLU A 542 -20.46 -18.32 -25.20
N ILE A 543 -19.25 -18.93 -25.26
CA ILE A 543 -18.80 -19.72 -26.42
C ILE A 543 -19.75 -20.90 -26.67
N GLU A 544 -20.18 -21.61 -25.62
CA GLU A 544 -21.15 -22.73 -25.72
C GLU A 544 -22.49 -22.24 -26.26
N GLN A 545 -23.00 -21.10 -25.74
CA GLN A 545 -24.28 -20.54 -26.19
C GLN A 545 -24.29 -20.09 -27.66
N GLU A 546 -23.14 -19.62 -28.17
CA GLU A 546 -23.02 -19.25 -29.58
C GLU A 546 -23.13 -20.43 -30.55
N GLY A 547 -22.79 -21.63 -30.12
CA GLY A 547 -22.95 -22.86 -30.92
C GLY A 547 -22.16 -22.93 -32.23
N LYS A 548 -21.16 -22.05 -32.40
CA LYS A 548 -20.39 -21.90 -33.65
C LYS A 548 -19.13 -22.76 -33.71
N TYR A 549 -18.61 -23.16 -32.56
CA TYR A 549 -17.31 -23.78 -32.42
C TYR A 549 -17.39 -25.27 -32.23
N THR A 550 -16.35 -25.98 -32.69
CA THR A 550 -16.19 -27.42 -32.47
C THR A 550 -14.86 -27.68 -31.75
N GLY A 551 -14.86 -28.58 -30.79
CA GLY A 551 -13.67 -28.92 -30.01
C GLY A 551 -14.04 -29.24 -28.55
N ARG A 552 -13.09 -29.78 -27.80
CA ARG A 552 -13.26 -30.05 -26.39
C ARG A 552 -12.63 -28.92 -25.56
N ILE A 553 -13.39 -28.40 -24.58
CA ILE A 553 -12.90 -27.43 -23.61
C ILE A 553 -13.07 -28.01 -22.21
N ALA A 554 -12.02 -27.91 -21.39
CA ALA A 554 -12.11 -28.17 -19.96
C ALA A 554 -11.56 -27.00 -19.17
N LEU A 555 -12.22 -26.69 -18.04
CA LEU A 555 -11.81 -25.64 -17.09
C LEU A 555 -11.49 -26.27 -15.75
N TYR A 556 -10.32 -25.89 -15.22
CA TYR A 556 -9.86 -26.32 -13.91
C TYR A 556 -9.54 -25.11 -13.03
N ASP A 557 -10.01 -25.14 -11.77
CA ASP A 557 -9.56 -24.29 -10.70
C ASP A 557 -8.43 -25.01 -9.95
N MET A 558 -7.20 -24.52 -10.12
CA MET A 558 -6.01 -25.15 -9.53
C MET A 558 -5.95 -24.98 -8.02
N ARG A 559 -6.65 -24.00 -7.43
CA ARG A 559 -6.69 -23.67 -5.99
C ARG A 559 -5.33 -23.42 -5.35
N PHE A 560 -4.34 -24.26 -5.64
CA PHE A 560 -2.99 -24.22 -5.10
C PHE A 560 -1.96 -23.96 -6.21
N LEU A 561 -1.12 -22.96 -5.96
CA LEU A 561 0.10 -22.76 -6.73
C LEU A 561 1.18 -23.75 -6.25
N LYS A 562 1.20 -24.03 -4.93
CA LYS A 562 2.17 -24.92 -4.30
C LYS A 562 1.57 -25.61 -3.07
N PRO A 563 1.61 -26.95 -2.96
CA PRO A 563 1.95 -27.84 -4.07
C PRO A 563 0.89 -27.76 -5.17
N ILE A 564 1.30 -27.91 -6.42
CA ILE A 564 0.37 -27.95 -7.55
C ILE A 564 -0.29 -29.34 -7.66
N ASP A 565 -1.50 -29.41 -8.23
CA ASP A 565 -2.18 -30.69 -8.46
C ASP A 565 -1.59 -31.42 -9.66
N GLU A 566 -0.67 -32.35 -9.42
CA GLU A 566 -0.02 -33.15 -10.45
C GLU A 566 -1.00 -34.12 -11.13
N ASN A 567 -2.09 -34.57 -10.47
CA ASN A 567 -3.09 -35.43 -11.10
C ASN A 567 -3.84 -34.68 -12.23
N ILE A 568 -4.19 -33.40 -11.98
CA ILE A 568 -4.77 -32.56 -13.02
C ILE A 568 -3.77 -32.35 -14.15
N LEU A 569 -2.50 -32.07 -13.87
CA LEU A 569 -1.48 -31.87 -14.90
C LEU A 569 -1.24 -33.14 -15.70
N GLU A 570 -1.22 -34.32 -15.08
CA GLU A 570 -1.15 -35.61 -15.78
C GLU A 570 -2.38 -35.85 -16.68
N GLU A 571 -3.60 -35.56 -16.17
CA GLU A 571 -4.82 -35.66 -16.98
C GLU A 571 -4.76 -34.73 -18.19
N VAL A 572 -4.39 -33.48 -17.97
CA VAL A 572 -4.28 -32.46 -19.00
C VAL A 572 -3.19 -32.83 -20.00
N GLY A 573 -2.04 -33.26 -19.52
CA GLY A 573 -0.92 -33.69 -20.36
C GLY A 573 -1.18 -34.92 -21.23
N LYS A 574 -2.22 -35.71 -20.93
CA LYS A 574 -2.62 -36.88 -21.73
C LYS A 574 -3.73 -36.58 -22.72
N ASN A 575 -4.68 -35.67 -22.35
CA ASN A 575 -5.96 -35.57 -23.05
C ASN A 575 -6.13 -34.25 -23.83
N PHE A 576 -5.22 -33.30 -23.69
CA PHE A 576 -5.35 -31.96 -24.28
C PHE A 576 -4.12 -31.62 -25.13
N SER A 577 -4.37 -30.93 -26.24
CA SER A 577 -3.33 -30.50 -27.18
C SER A 577 -2.85 -29.06 -26.94
N GLU A 578 -3.65 -28.28 -26.22
CA GLU A 578 -3.39 -26.88 -25.90
C GLU A 578 -3.75 -26.58 -24.45
N ILE A 579 -2.99 -25.71 -23.82
CA ILE A 579 -3.25 -25.24 -22.46
C ILE A 579 -3.30 -23.71 -22.47
N ILE A 580 -4.29 -23.15 -21.77
CA ILE A 580 -4.35 -21.73 -21.44
C ILE A 580 -4.26 -21.62 -19.92
N THR A 581 -3.27 -20.90 -19.39
CA THR A 581 -3.20 -20.58 -17.96
C THR A 581 -3.64 -19.14 -17.72
N ILE A 582 -4.43 -18.90 -16.66
CA ILE A 582 -4.96 -17.57 -16.34
C ILE A 582 -4.73 -17.28 -14.87
N GLU A 583 -4.05 -16.16 -14.60
CA GLU A 583 -3.69 -15.73 -13.25
C GLU A 583 -3.75 -14.20 -13.08
N ASP A 584 -4.24 -13.72 -11.95
CA ASP A 584 -4.15 -12.31 -11.56
C ASP A 584 -2.82 -12.09 -10.79
N GLY A 585 -1.74 -12.09 -11.53
CA GLY A 585 -0.35 -11.99 -11.10
C GLY A 585 0.57 -11.90 -12.32
N VAL A 586 1.85 -11.61 -12.10
CA VAL A 586 2.82 -11.58 -13.20
C VAL A 586 2.96 -12.97 -13.83
N ILE A 587 2.98 -13.03 -15.17
CA ILE A 587 3.12 -14.29 -15.90
C ILE A 587 4.48 -14.97 -15.69
N ASN A 588 5.47 -14.23 -15.19
CA ASN A 588 6.80 -14.74 -14.90
C ASN A 588 6.89 -15.23 -13.45
N GLY A 589 7.00 -16.53 -13.25
CA GLY A 589 7.13 -17.17 -11.94
C GLY A 589 5.81 -17.57 -11.26
N GLY A 590 4.65 -17.34 -11.90
CA GLY A 590 3.33 -17.72 -11.38
C GLY A 590 2.84 -19.10 -11.85
N LEU A 591 1.52 -19.25 -12.01
CA LEU A 591 0.86 -20.50 -12.41
C LEU A 591 1.36 -20.99 -13.76
N GLY A 592 1.36 -20.13 -14.78
CA GLY A 592 1.77 -20.51 -16.12
C GLY A 592 3.21 -21.02 -16.20
N THR A 593 4.12 -20.40 -15.45
CA THR A 593 5.50 -20.87 -15.32
C THR A 593 5.56 -22.24 -14.65
N THR A 594 4.82 -22.45 -13.56
CA THR A 594 4.77 -23.74 -12.85
C THR A 594 4.28 -24.85 -13.75
N VAL A 595 3.25 -24.60 -14.56
CA VAL A 595 2.70 -25.57 -15.52
C VAL A 595 3.74 -25.94 -16.60
N ILE A 596 4.42 -24.94 -17.17
CA ILE A 596 5.46 -25.16 -18.19
C ILE A 596 6.63 -25.97 -17.63
N GLU A 597 7.12 -25.64 -16.43
CA GLU A 597 8.19 -26.37 -15.76
C GLU A 597 7.80 -27.84 -15.54
N TRP A 598 6.61 -28.09 -14.98
CA TRP A 598 6.12 -29.43 -14.74
C TRP A 598 5.99 -30.25 -16.05
N LEU A 599 5.41 -29.66 -17.11
CA LEU A 599 5.27 -30.33 -18.42
C LEU A 599 6.63 -30.70 -19.00
N ASN A 600 7.61 -29.81 -18.90
CA ASN A 600 8.97 -30.06 -19.37
C ASN A 600 9.66 -31.21 -18.61
N GLU A 601 9.55 -31.20 -17.28
CA GLU A 601 10.10 -32.28 -16.43
C GLU A 601 9.47 -33.64 -16.69
N HIS A 602 8.21 -33.68 -17.17
CA HIS A 602 7.47 -34.90 -17.48
C HIS A 602 7.44 -35.24 -18.99
N ASN A 603 8.29 -34.57 -19.80
CA ASN A 603 8.42 -34.79 -21.24
C ASN A 603 7.08 -34.65 -22.01
N LYS A 604 6.23 -33.70 -21.58
CA LYS A 604 4.97 -33.35 -22.25
C LYS A 604 5.20 -32.15 -23.17
N ASN A 605 5.14 -32.37 -24.49
CA ASN A 605 5.29 -31.27 -25.45
C ASN A 605 3.93 -30.67 -25.82
N ILE A 606 3.41 -29.79 -24.96
CA ILE A 606 2.13 -29.11 -25.15
C ILE A 606 2.36 -27.59 -25.09
N HIS A 607 1.77 -26.87 -26.04
CA HIS A 607 1.84 -25.43 -26.06
C HIS A 607 1.02 -24.83 -24.89
N VAL A 608 1.62 -23.92 -24.14
CA VAL A 608 0.99 -23.21 -23.02
C VAL A 608 0.88 -21.71 -23.34
N GLN A 609 -0.33 -21.23 -23.52
CA GLN A 609 -0.62 -19.79 -23.56
C GLN A 609 -0.83 -19.27 -22.14
N ARG A 610 -0.05 -18.26 -21.76
CA ARG A 610 -0.16 -17.63 -20.44
C ARG A 610 -0.94 -16.31 -20.55
N LEU A 611 -1.97 -16.13 -19.74
CA LEU A 611 -2.72 -14.88 -19.55
C LEU A 611 -2.55 -14.38 -18.11
N GLY A 612 -2.14 -13.14 -17.97
CA GLY A 612 -1.87 -12.50 -16.68
C GLY A 612 -1.15 -11.17 -16.88
N LEU A 613 -0.53 -10.65 -15.83
CA LEU A 613 0.17 -9.38 -15.89
C LEU A 613 1.46 -9.50 -16.68
N PRO A 614 1.67 -8.65 -17.71
CA PRO A 614 2.85 -8.64 -18.55
C PRO A 614 4.09 -8.12 -17.80
N ASP A 615 5.27 -8.25 -18.45
CA ASP A 615 6.56 -7.83 -17.87
C ASP A 615 6.79 -6.30 -17.97
N HIS A 616 5.86 -5.55 -17.41
CA HIS A 616 6.00 -4.11 -17.15
C HIS A 616 5.06 -3.68 -16.02
N PHE A 617 5.36 -2.54 -15.38
CA PHE A 617 4.51 -2.00 -14.32
C PHE A 617 3.20 -1.49 -14.91
N ILE A 618 2.08 -1.91 -14.30
CA ILE A 618 0.73 -1.46 -14.66
C ILE A 618 0.40 -0.24 -13.82
N GLU A 619 0.07 0.85 -14.47
CA GLU A 619 -0.30 2.10 -13.80
C GLU A 619 -1.75 2.04 -13.24
N GLN A 620 -2.31 3.16 -12.81
CA GLN A 620 -3.63 3.23 -12.20
C GLN A 620 -4.78 3.15 -13.21
N GLY A 621 -5.92 2.66 -12.75
CA GLY A 621 -7.19 2.57 -13.48
C GLY A 621 -8.19 1.78 -12.66
N THR A 622 -9.38 1.52 -13.18
CA THR A 622 -10.27 0.51 -12.58
C THR A 622 -9.73 -0.89 -12.86
N VAL A 623 -9.99 -1.84 -11.99
CA VAL A 623 -9.55 -3.24 -12.20
C VAL A 623 -10.03 -3.79 -13.55
N ALA A 624 -11.24 -3.42 -13.98
CA ALA A 624 -11.77 -3.84 -15.27
C ALA A 624 -10.96 -3.30 -16.45
N GLU A 625 -10.68 -1.98 -16.48
CA GLU A 625 -9.84 -1.35 -17.51
C GLU A 625 -8.43 -1.95 -17.54
N LEU A 626 -7.86 -2.25 -16.36
CA LEU A 626 -6.51 -2.79 -16.28
C LEU A 626 -6.44 -4.26 -16.74
N ARG A 627 -7.45 -5.08 -16.46
CA ARG A 627 -7.54 -6.45 -16.98
C ARG A 627 -7.70 -6.46 -18.50
N GLU A 628 -8.52 -5.56 -19.04
CA GLU A 628 -8.65 -5.35 -20.49
C GLU A 628 -7.30 -4.94 -21.11
N LEU A 629 -6.61 -3.95 -20.51
CA LEU A 629 -5.29 -3.51 -20.95
C LEU A 629 -4.26 -4.67 -20.98
N CYS A 630 -4.33 -5.55 -19.99
CA CYS A 630 -3.42 -6.70 -19.87
C CYS A 630 -3.88 -7.93 -20.66
N GLY A 631 -5.04 -7.90 -21.31
CA GLY A 631 -5.54 -8.97 -22.18
C GLY A 631 -5.99 -10.22 -21.43
N PHE A 632 -6.49 -10.10 -20.19
CA PHE A 632 -7.04 -11.22 -19.43
C PHE A 632 -8.39 -10.92 -18.73
N ASP A 633 -9.12 -9.91 -19.22
CA ASP A 633 -10.54 -9.75 -18.90
C ASP A 633 -11.39 -10.84 -19.56
N LYS A 634 -12.65 -10.94 -19.20
CA LYS A 634 -13.57 -11.97 -19.76
C LYS A 634 -13.60 -11.99 -21.29
N TYR A 635 -13.60 -10.81 -21.92
CA TYR A 635 -13.65 -10.71 -23.38
C TYR A 635 -12.35 -11.18 -24.04
N SER A 636 -11.21 -10.76 -23.54
CA SER A 636 -9.89 -11.18 -24.01
C SER A 636 -9.67 -12.68 -23.82
N ILE A 637 -10.12 -13.24 -22.67
CA ILE A 637 -10.09 -14.70 -22.42
C ILE A 637 -10.92 -15.43 -23.48
N LYS A 638 -12.16 -14.95 -23.76
CA LYS A 638 -13.03 -15.51 -24.79
C LYS A 638 -12.36 -15.51 -26.16
N GLN A 639 -11.82 -14.38 -26.58
CA GLN A 639 -11.10 -14.26 -27.85
C GLN A 639 -9.93 -15.23 -27.99
N GLU A 640 -9.14 -15.41 -26.93
CA GLU A 640 -8.02 -16.34 -26.98
C GLU A 640 -8.48 -17.79 -27.08
N ILE A 641 -9.58 -18.19 -26.40
CA ILE A 641 -10.19 -19.52 -26.55
C ILE A 641 -10.69 -19.72 -27.99
N GLU A 642 -11.45 -18.77 -28.52
CA GLU A 642 -11.98 -18.81 -29.89
C GLU A 642 -10.87 -18.92 -30.93
N LYS A 643 -9.83 -18.12 -30.80
CA LYS A 643 -8.65 -18.17 -31.66
C LYS A 643 -8.02 -19.57 -31.69
N ARG A 644 -7.94 -20.24 -30.52
CA ARG A 644 -7.39 -21.59 -30.42
C ARG A 644 -8.33 -22.65 -31.03
N LEU A 645 -9.62 -22.50 -30.89
CA LEU A 645 -10.61 -23.36 -31.52
C LEU A 645 -10.58 -23.24 -33.05
N LEU A 646 -10.31 -22.05 -33.59
CA LEU A 646 -10.26 -21.77 -35.03
C LEU A 646 -8.89 -22.06 -35.69
N ALA A 647 -7.81 -22.10 -34.91
CA ALA A 647 -6.48 -22.29 -35.46
C ALA A 647 -6.36 -23.63 -36.22
N THR A 648 -6.11 -23.59 -37.53
CA THR A 648 -5.75 -24.76 -38.31
C THR A 648 -4.29 -25.10 -38.06
N TYR A 649 -3.98 -26.32 -37.61
CA TYR A 649 -2.60 -26.77 -37.58
C TYR A 649 -2.09 -26.92 -39.03
N THR A 650 -1.34 -25.96 -39.51
CA THR A 650 -0.41 -26.22 -40.60
C THR A 650 0.72 -27.08 -40.01
N ASN A 651 0.67 -28.38 -40.26
CA ASN A 651 1.79 -29.26 -39.97
C ASN A 651 3.06 -28.67 -40.66
N LYS A 652 3.98 -28.16 -39.84
CA LYS A 652 5.37 -27.96 -40.25
C LYS A 652 6.25 -28.90 -39.45
#